data_2323cba6fe32e39a46df9645632fe7fc
#
_entry.id   2323cba6fe32e39a46df9645632fe7fc
#
_cell.length_a   1.000
_cell.length_b   1.000
_cell.length_c   1.000
_cell.angle_alpha   90.00
_cell.angle_beta   90.00
_cell.angle_gamma   90.00
#
_symmetry.space_group_name_H-M   'P 1'
#
loop_
_entity.id
_entity.type
_entity.pdbx_description
1 polymer ?
#
loop_
_entity_poly.entity_id
_entity_poly.type
_entity_poly.pdbx_seq_one_letter_code
_entity_poly.pdbx_strand_id
1 'polypeptide(L)'
;MSQTPNKRTAAKKPTASTARKRTAKAKTASPQAVGEAPAPVIERTSPEQFGRVNVLDITPNVENGLFPARVELGEAFNVTAQVFIEGRTKAGATVSVRSARGREVERFAMTCTNPGLDRWEAMVKIGEHSDLKPWDADYAAVKRKLGEWQIVVEGWEDTYQSWLHDAAIKVKVNDDVENALESGARLLARWADAKDSKLSAADKKVLRDAAKTMEDKSLSAEERLAAAQSSDIERLHETNPLRDGLSESNPQRFRVERPKSSFASWYQFFPRSEGAYYGEDGKIVPGNLKTSVAGLERAAAEGFNIVYLPPIFPIGVTNRKGRNNSLVAGPNDPGSPFGIGSELGGHDTVDPQLGTMDDFKAFCERAHELGLEIALDFALQCSPDHPWVKAHPNWFRTKPDGTIAFAENPPKKYQDIYPIDFNADMEGIEKEVERIMDLWVKAGVTIFRVDNPHTKPVRFWQDVIAAVTKKHPEVLFLAEAFTRPGMMRALSYVGFTQSHCYFPWRNTKEELEEYFEETNGDGGFYQHNTFWPTTPDILTAYLRDNGIAGHAVRAVLAAMGSPSWGIYNGYELIENKQRPGFEEQIDNEKYEVKVRDWDSTEKYGIAELLTSLNKIRDTHPACRSYHNLHILPSDDAGVIAFLRQTPAELTGTGKADTVIVIVNLDGHNAHQSIVHVELGDFGFATDKPLKVHDELTGRDFEWGYDNYVSLAPWADVAHVLTVVED
;
A
#
# COMPACT_ATOMS: atom_id res chain seq x y z
N MET A 1 31.71 -44.19 27.28
CA MET A 1 32.84 -44.35 28.20
C MET A 1 33.17 -42.98 28.75
N SER A 2 32.77 -42.82 29.91
CA SER A 2 33.32 -42.54 31.25
C SER A 2 33.70 -41.06 31.38
N GLN A 3 32.94 -40.34 32.16
CA GLN A 3 32.92 -40.09 33.62
C GLN A 3 33.58 -38.75 33.98
N THR A 4 32.75 -37.93 34.60
CA THR A 4 33.01 -36.83 35.53
C THR A 4 34.00 -37.19 36.67
N PRO A 5 34.42 -36.31 37.66
CA PRO A 5 33.58 -35.31 38.33
C PRO A 5 34.25 -34.04 38.95
N ASN A 6 33.40 -33.10 39.35
CA ASN A 6 33.37 -32.30 40.59
C ASN A 6 34.59 -31.56 41.16
N LYS A 7 34.38 -30.26 41.50
CA LYS A 7 34.61 -29.72 42.87
C LYS A 7 33.83 -28.42 43.15
N ARG A 8 33.08 -28.46 44.24
CA ARG A 8 32.41 -27.34 44.97
C ARG A 8 33.45 -26.45 45.66
N THR A 9 33.17 -25.16 45.77
CA THR A 9 33.60 -24.34 46.91
C THR A 9 32.55 -23.33 47.33
N ALA A 10 32.51 -23.07 48.63
CA ALA A 10 31.43 -22.65 49.49
C ALA A 10 31.11 -21.15 49.53
N ALA A 11 29.90 -20.87 50.02
CA ALA A 11 29.31 -19.57 50.32
C ALA A 11 29.93 -18.86 51.52
N LYS A 12 29.96 -17.52 51.49
CA LYS A 12 30.08 -16.65 52.71
C LYS A 12 28.83 -15.77 52.81
N LYS A 13 28.17 -15.84 53.97
CA LYS A 13 27.09 -14.98 54.44
C LYS A 13 27.64 -13.60 54.88
N PRO A 14 26.88 -12.51 54.71
CA PRO A 14 27.15 -11.25 55.41
C PRO A 14 26.36 -11.13 56.73
N THR A 15 26.97 -10.46 57.66
CA THR A 15 26.58 -10.18 59.06
C THR A 15 25.52 -9.09 59.18
N ALA A 16 24.64 -9.24 60.16
CA ALA A 16 23.57 -8.33 60.57
C ALA A 16 24.08 -7.03 61.22
N SER A 17 23.41 -5.92 60.89
CA SER A 17 23.53 -4.66 61.67
C SER A 17 22.19 -4.29 62.29
N THR A 18 22.24 -3.93 63.53
CA THR A 18 21.17 -3.67 64.51
C THR A 18 20.33 -2.43 64.20
N ALA A 19 19.01 -2.56 64.24
CA ALA A 19 18.05 -1.46 64.21
C ALA A 19 17.65 -0.98 65.56
N ARG A 20 17.78 0.33 65.80
CA ARG A 20 17.26 1.04 67.01
C ARG A 20 15.75 1.29 66.83
N LYS A 21 14.96 0.77 67.83
CA LYS A 21 13.54 1.11 68.03
C LYS A 21 13.41 2.55 68.50
N ARG A 22 12.57 3.35 67.79
CA ARG A 22 11.98 4.59 68.34
C ARG A 22 10.47 4.38 68.50
N THR A 23 10.00 4.47 69.71
CA THR A 23 8.58 4.46 70.11
C THR A 23 7.94 5.77 69.72
N ALA A 24 6.85 5.73 68.92
CA ALA A 24 5.98 6.86 68.64
C ALA A 24 4.62 6.66 69.31
N LYS A 25 4.17 7.72 69.95
CA LYS A 25 2.90 7.84 70.66
C LYS A 25 1.70 7.75 69.74
N ALA A 26 0.69 7.01 70.14
CA ALA A 26 -0.63 6.96 69.49
C ALA A 26 -1.30 8.35 69.56
N LYS A 27 -1.75 8.83 68.42
CA LYS A 27 -2.74 9.92 68.28
C LYS A 27 -4.07 9.32 67.90
N THR A 28 -5.11 9.71 68.59
CA THR A 28 -6.53 9.42 68.35
C THR A 28 -6.97 9.72 66.94
N ALA A 29 -7.62 8.74 66.30
CA ALA A 29 -8.17 8.88 64.95
C ALA A 29 -9.43 9.74 64.95
N SER A 30 -9.45 10.75 64.08
CA SER A 30 -10.66 11.45 63.64
C SER A 30 -11.34 10.62 62.52
N PRO A 31 -12.65 10.75 62.25
CA PRO A 31 -13.35 9.96 61.27
C PRO A 31 -12.76 10.23 59.86
N GLN A 32 -12.40 9.19 59.17
CA GLN A 32 -11.94 9.26 57.77
C GLN A 32 -13.07 9.78 56.89
N ALA A 33 -12.82 10.89 56.21
CA ALA A 33 -13.58 11.28 55.05
C ALA A 33 -13.56 10.15 54.03
N VAL A 34 -14.72 9.83 53.45
CA VAL A 34 -14.86 8.89 52.35
C VAL A 34 -13.93 9.37 51.24
N GLY A 35 -12.88 8.64 51.00
CA GLY A 35 -11.84 9.01 50.04
C GLY A 35 -12.39 9.15 48.64
N GLU A 36 -11.94 10.18 47.94
CA GLU A 36 -12.05 10.27 46.50
C GLU A 36 -11.59 8.94 45.88
N ALA A 37 -12.38 8.41 44.92
CA ALA A 37 -11.97 7.27 44.11
C ALA A 37 -10.61 7.59 43.45
N PRO A 38 -9.66 6.68 43.47
CA PRO A 38 -8.38 6.91 42.81
C PRO A 38 -8.61 7.23 41.32
N ALA A 39 -7.83 8.19 40.80
CA ALA A 39 -7.82 8.45 39.38
C ALA A 39 -7.54 7.15 38.62
N PRO A 40 -8.19 6.92 37.46
CA PRO A 40 -7.98 5.72 36.66
C PRO A 40 -6.50 5.57 36.36
N VAL A 41 -5.93 4.44 36.79
CA VAL A 41 -4.56 4.06 36.45
C VAL A 41 -4.59 3.54 35.02
N ILE A 42 -3.89 4.20 34.11
CA ILE A 42 -3.65 3.67 32.76
C ILE A 42 -2.66 2.52 32.93
N GLU A 43 -3.18 1.31 32.94
CA GLU A 43 -2.35 0.10 32.91
C GLU A 43 -1.92 -0.15 31.46
N ARG A 44 -0.64 0.08 31.18
CA ARG A 44 -0.05 -0.38 29.90
C ARG A 44 0.12 -1.88 29.99
N THR A 45 -0.51 -2.62 29.11
CA THR A 45 -0.26 -4.05 28.97
C THR A 45 1.13 -4.26 28.37
N SER A 46 1.99 -4.97 29.07
CA SER A 46 3.17 -5.59 28.44
C SER A 46 2.72 -6.84 27.67
N PRO A 47 3.51 -7.38 26.70
CA PRO A 47 3.17 -8.61 25.98
C PRO A 47 2.88 -9.81 26.90
N GLU A 48 3.25 -9.74 28.14
CA GLU A 48 3.16 -10.81 29.14
C GLU A 48 2.10 -10.53 30.20
N GLN A 49 1.41 -9.39 30.16
CA GLN A 49 0.49 -8.99 31.24
C GLN A 49 -0.79 -8.37 30.66
N PHE A 50 -1.91 -8.95 31.00
CA PHE A 50 -3.23 -8.41 30.66
C PHE A 50 -3.55 -7.15 31.47
N GLY A 51 -4.19 -6.17 30.82
CA GLY A 51 -4.80 -5.03 31.49
C GLY A 51 -6.16 -5.36 32.11
N ARG A 52 -6.86 -4.36 32.61
CA ARG A 52 -8.23 -4.50 33.14
C ARG A 52 -9.21 -4.94 32.05
N VAL A 53 -9.07 -4.41 30.85
CA VAL A 53 -9.76 -4.86 29.64
C VAL A 53 -8.74 -5.48 28.71
N ASN A 54 -9.06 -6.64 28.17
CA ASN A 54 -8.13 -7.39 27.34
C ASN A 54 -8.26 -6.93 25.88
N VAL A 55 -7.13 -6.62 25.26
CA VAL A 55 -7.06 -6.21 23.84
C VAL A 55 -6.07 -7.12 23.14
N LEU A 56 -6.55 -7.92 22.20
CA LEU A 56 -5.79 -8.93 21.47
C LEU A 56 -6.09 -8.86 19.96
N ASP A 57 -5.36 -9.62 19.17
CA ASP A 57 -5.62 -9.89 17.75
C ASP A 57 -5.94 -8.64 16.92
N ILE A 58 -5.05 -7.64 17.03
CA ILE A 58 -5.21 -6.38 16.30
C ILE A 58 -4.76 -6.56 14.86
N THR A 59 -5.61 -6.14 13.91
CA THR A 59 -5.25 -6.04 12.49
C THR A 59 -5.48 -4.61 11.97
N PRO A 60 -4.75 -4.18 10.90
CA PRO A 60 -3.68 -4.87 10.19
C PRO A 60 -2.41 -5.02 11.04
N ASN A 61 -1.74 -6.16 10.88
CA ASN A 61 -0.55 -6.52 11.64
C ASN A 61 0.46 -7.23 10.72
N VAL A 62 1.61 -6.62 10.51
CA VAL A 62 2.66 -7.15 9.62
C VAL A 62 3.75 -7.82 10.43
N GLU A 63 3.92 -9.14 10.25
CA GLU A 63 4.92 -9.98 10.94
C GLU A 63 4.91 -9.76 12.47
N ASN A 64 3.73 -9.86 13.06
CA ASN A 64 3.52 -9.64 14.50
C ASN A 64 4.02 -8.26 14.99
N GLY A 65 3.86 -7.21 14.18
CA GLY A 65 4.25 -5.83 14.50
C GLY A 65 5.74 -5.52 14.29
N LEU A 66 6.52 -6.45 13.72
CA LEU A 66 7.93 -6.21 13.41
C LEU A 66 8.12 -5.14 12.32
N PHE A 67 7.20 -5.09 11.36
CA PHE A 67 7.23 -4.11 10.28
C PHE A 67 5.97 -3.25 10.28
N PRO A 68 6.05 -2.00 9.78
CA PRO A 68 4.89 -1.15 9.68
C PRO A 68 3.93 -1.65 8.59
N ALA A 69 2.63 -1.62 8.86
CA ALA A 69 1.63 -1.67 7.81
C ALA A 69 1.69 -0.38 6.97
N ARG A 70 1.37 -0.47 5.68
CA ARG A 70 1.37 0.67 4.75
C ARG A 70 -0.04 1.14 4.53
N VAL A 71 -0.23 2.44 4.53
CA VAL A 71 -1.49 3.10 4.20
C VAL A 71 -1.20 4.39 3.46
N GLU A 72 -2.11 4.79 2.62
CA GLU A 72 -2.07 6.06 1.91
C GLU A 72 -2.57 7.21 2.80
N LEU A 73 -2.04 8.39 2.61
CA LEU A 73 -2.51 9.58 3.30
C LEU A 73 -3.98 9.86 2.95
N GLY A 74 -4.85 9.79 3.96
CA GLY A 74 -6.29 9.96 3.80
C GLY A 74 -7.03 8.72 3.31
N GLU A 75 -6.36 7.59 3.08
CA GLU A 75 -7.01 6.31 2.86
C GLU A 75 -7.68 5.85 4.14
N ALA A 76 -8.90 5.32 4.01
CA ALA A 76 -9.58 4.66 5.11
C ALA A 76 -9.34 3.15 5.05
N PHE A 77 -9.03 2.57 6.19
CA PHE A 77 -8.78 1.15 6.34
C PHE A 77 -9.43 0.61 7.62
N ASN A 78 -9.79 -0.66 7.60
CA ASN A 78 -10.42 -1.30 8.75
C ASN A 78 -9.38 -1.71 9.78
N VAL A 79 -9.58 -1.30 11.04
CA VAL A 79 -8.84 -1.78 12.19
C VAL A 79 -9.74 -2.70 12.98
N THR A 80 -9.31 -3.94 13.20
CA THR A 80 -10.04 -4.91 14.00
C THR A 80 -9.28 -5.30 15.25
N ALA A 81 -9.98 -5.72 16.30
CA ALA A 81 -9.39 -6.24 17.52
C ALA A 81 -10.36 -7.18 18.25
N GLN A 82 -9.83 -8.07 19.08
CA GLN A 82 -10.62 -8.71 20.13
C GLN A 82 -10.53 -7.87 21.39
N VAL A 83 -11.70 -7.40 21.89
CA VAL A 83 -11.75 -6.61 23.14
C VAL A 83 -12.80 -7.21 24.07
N PHE A 84 -12.37 -7.67 25.25
CA PHE A 84 -13.25 -8.34 26.19
C PHE A 84 -12.86 -8.09 27.66
N ILE A 85 -13.86 -8.28 28.54
CA ILE A 85 -13.75 -8.13 29.99
C ILE A 85 -14.54 -9.26 30.65
N GLU A 86 -14.21 -9.59 31.90
CA GLU A 86 -14.90 -10.66 32.60
C GLU A 86 -16.33 -10.33 32.99
N GLY A 87 -17.12 -11.38 33.18
CA GLY A 87 -18.45 -11.33 33.76
C GLY A 87 -19.53 -10.79 32.85
N ARG A 88 -20.35 -9.85 33.34
CA ARG A 88 -21.43 -9.20 32.60
C ARG A 88 -21.12 -7.74 32.23
N THR A 89 -19.96 -7.26 32.65
CA THR A 89 -19.50 -5.91 32.35
C THR A 89 -19.39 -5.74 30.84
N LYS A 90 -19.87 -4.61 30.33
CA LYS A 90 -19.73 -4.26 28.91
C LYS A 90 -18.34 -3.66 28.72
N ALA A 91 -17.68 -4.06 27.65
CA ALA A 91 -16.48 -3.40 27.19
C ALA A 91 -16.84 -2.29 26.20
N GLY A 92 -16.00 -1.28 26.12
CA GLY A 92 -15.94 -0.32 25.02
C GLY A 92 -14.55 -0.33 24.42
N ALA A 93 -14.42 0.09 23.17
CA ALA A 93 -13.13 0.15 22.49
C ALA A 93 -13.00 1.39 21.60
N THR A 94 -11.76 1.87 21.47
CA THR A 94 -11.41 2.99 20.58
C THR A 94 -10.05 2.75 19.94
N VAL A 95 -9.85 3.29 18.73
CA VAL A 95 -8.55 3.35 18.08
C VAL A 95 -7.98 4.75 18.24
N SER A 96 -6.80 4.86 18.86
CA SER A 96 -6.05 6.11 19.02
C SER A 96 -4.96 6.17 17.94
N VAL A 97 -5.08 7.13 17.01
CA VAL A 97 -4.05 7.42 16.01
C VAL A 97 -3.02 8.35 16.62
N ARG A 98 -1.75 7.96 16.57
CA ARG A 98 -0.64 8.66 17.22
C ARG A 98 0.49 8.93 16.23
N SER A 99 1.14 10.08 16.38
CA SER A 99 2.39 10.37 15.67
C SER A 99 3.49 9.35 16.03
N ALA A 100 4.57 9.29 15.27
CA ALA A 100 5.74 8.45 15.57
C ALA A 100 6.32 8.65 16.99
N ARG A 101 6.07 9.80 17.62
CA ARG A 101 6.49 10.12 19.00
C ARG A 101 5.45 9.75 20.06
N GLY A 102 4.38 9.04 19.68
CA GLY A 102 3.31 8.60 20.59
C GLY A 102 2.30 9.69 20.98
N ARG A 103 2.36 10.90 20.38
CA ARG A 103 1.34 11.94 20.62
C ARG A 103 0.05 11.57 19.90
N GLU A 104 -1.05 11.46 20.64
CA GLU A 104 -2.39 11.30 20.06
C GLU A 104 -2.76 12.48 19.15
N VAL A 105 -3.28 12.17 17.99
CA VAL A 105 -3.74 13.13 16.98
C VAL A 105 -5.25 13.02 16.80
N GLU A 106 -5.77 11.78 16.72
CA GLU A 106 -7.16 11.50 16.44
C GLU A 106 -7.59 10.21 17.15
N ARG A 107 -8.90 10.01 17.32
CA ARG A 107 -9.48 8.83 17.96
C ARG A 107 -10.76 8.44 17.24
N PHE A 108 -10.93 7.12 17.03
CA PHE A 108 -12.07 6.51 16.36
C PHE A 108 -12.76 5.53 17.31
N ALA A 109 -14.08 5.62 17.45
CA ALA A 109 -14.85 4.63 18.19
C ALA A 109 -14.86 3.30 17.44
N MET A 110 -14.77 2.19 18.16
CA MET A 110 -14.94 0.84 17.58
C MET A 110 -16.36 0.33 17.86
N THR A 111 -16.89 -0.44 16.91
CA THR A 111 -18.17 -1.13 17.04
C THR A 111 -17.91 -2.62 17.24
N CYS A 112 -18.63 -3.25 18.18
CA CYS A 112 -18.61 -4.70 18.35
C CYS A 112 -19.46 -5.36 17.25
N THR A 113 -18.81 -5.90 16.22
CA THR A 113 -19.47 -6.52 15.06
C THR A 113 -19.83 -7.98 15.29
N ASN A 114 -19.10 -8.67 16.18
CA ASN A 114 -19.40 -10.05 16.56
C ASN A 114 -19.22 -10.25 18.07
N PRO A 115 -20.31 -10.05 18.86
CA PRO A 115 -20.25 -10.22 20.32
C PRO A 115 -19.90 -11.64 20.79
N GLY A 116 -20.13 -12.67 19.96
CA GLY A 116 -19.80 -14.05 20.29
C GLY A 116 -18.31 -14.37 20.18
N LEU A 117 -17.54 -13.54 19.47
CA LEU A 117 -16.12 -13.64 19.30
C LEU A 117 -15.36 -12.42 19.86
N ASP A 118 -16.05 -11.53 20.56
CA ASP A 118 -15.50 -10.27 21.09
C ASP A 118 -14.82 -9.41 20.02
N ARG A 119 -15.32 -9.49 18.75
CA ARG A 119 -14.73 -8.81 17.60
C ARG A 119 -15.21 -7.37 17.48
N TRP A 120 -14.28 -6.45 17.43
CA TRP A 120 -14.51 -5.01 17.33
C TRP A 120 -13.81 -4.46 16.08
N GLU A 121 -14.44 -3.47 15.46
CA GLU A 121 -13.96 -2.87 14.22
C GLU A 121 -14.15 -1.36 14.20
N ALA A 122 -13.23 -0.67 13.52
CA ALA A 122 -13.34 0.75 13.23
C ALA A 122 -12.72 1.06 11.88
N MET A 123 -13.39 1.88 11.07
CA MET A 123 -12.77 2.53 9.93
C MET A 123 -11.91 3.68 10.41
N VAL A 124 -10.63 3.63 10.09
CA VAL A 124 -9.60 4.58 10.52
C VAL A 124 -8.97 5.23 9.30
N LYS A 125 -8.70 6.53 9.37
CA LYS A 125 -7.87 7.22 8.38
C LYS A 125 -6.79 8.04 9.06
N ILE A 126 -5.67 8.24 8.37
CA ILE A 126 -4.56 9.06 8.85
C ILE A 126 -4.44 10.29 7.95
N GLY A 127 -4.90 11.42 8.47
CA GLY A 127 -4.93 12.68 7.73
C GLY A 127 -6.04 12.73 6.67
N GLU A 128 -5.90 13.69 5.74
CA GLU A 128 -6.83 13.86 4.63
C GLU A 128 -6.11 13.58 3.31
N HIS A 129 -6.84 13.02 2.35
CA HIS A 129 -6.34 12.81 0.99
C HIS A 129 -5.86 14.12 0.36
N SER A 130 -4.85 14.03 -0.49
CA SER A 130 -4.29 15.21 -1.16
C SER A 130 -3.77 14.85 -2.55
N ASP A 131 -4.29 15.51 -3.55
CA ASP A 131 -3.84 15.39 -4.95
C ASP A 131 -2.61 16.24 -5.28
N LEU A 132 -2.07 16.99 -4.29
CA LEU A 132 -0.87 17.80 -4.47
C LEU A 132 0.33 16.93 -4.88
N LYS A 133 1.08 17.44 -5.84
CA LYS A 133 2.27 16.79 -6.38
C LYS A 133 3.53 17.27 -5.64
N PRO A 134 4.63 16.49 -5.63
CA PRO A 134 5.87 16.88 -4.96
C PRO A 134 6.45 18.23 -5.35
N TRP A 135 6.13 18.72 -6.55
CA TRP A 135 6.57 20.03 -7.04
C TRP A 135 5.58 21.18 -6.78
N ASP A 136 4.42 20.94 -6.21
CA ASP A 136 3.46 21.97 -5.89
C ASP A 136 3.93 22.81 -4.67
N ALA A 137 3.67 24.11 -4.72
CA ALA A 137 4.13 25.04 -3.71
C ALA A 137 3.68 24.68 -2.27
N ASP A 138 2.46 24.15 -2.13
CA ASP A 138 1.86 23.79 -0.85
C ASP A 138 2.12 22.34 -0.42
N TYR A 139 2.88 21.55 -1.21
CA TYR A 139 3.18 20.16 -0.90
C TYR A 139 3.89 19.95 0.43
N ALA A 140 4.58 20.96 0.94
CA ALA A 140 5.23 20.90 2.25
C ALA A 140 4.29 20.53 3.41
N ALA A 141 2.99 20.80 3.29
CA ALA A 141 1.98 20.40 4.28
C ALA A 141 1.70 18.89 4.22
N VAL A 142 1.64 18.30 3.02
CA VAL A 142 1.52 16.88 2.77
C VAL A 142 2.77 16.15 3.28
N LYS A 143 3.94 16.61 2.86
CA LYS A 143 5.24 16.02 3.22
C LYS A 143 5.41 15.82 4.75
N ARG A 144 4.89 16.74 5.58
CA ARG A 144 4.97 16.63 7.05
C ARG A 144 4.09 15.53 7.65
N LYS A 145 3.12 15.02 6.88
CA LYS A 145 2.23 13.94 7.32
C LYS A 145 2.71 12.56 6.89
N LEU A 146 3.66 12.48 5.93
CA LEU A 146 4.24 11.23 5.46
C LEU A 146 5.21 10.64 6.48
N GLY A 147 5.40 9.31 6.42
CA GLY A 147 6.35 8.59 7.26
C GLY A 147 5.67 7.76 8.35
N GLU A 148 6.34 7.59 9.50
CA GLU A 148 5.89 6.66 10.53
C GLU A 148 4.80 7.24 11.43
N TRP A 149 3.77 6.43 11.68
CA TRP A 149 2.65 6.66 12.60
C TRP A 149 2.43 5.42 13.45
N GLN A 150 1.56 5.54 14.45
CA GLN A 150 1.18 4.44 15.34
C GLN A 150 -0.33 4.47 15.56
N ILE A 151 -0.93 3.29 15.68
CA ILE A 151 -2.24 3.12 16.25
C ILE A 151 -2.15 2.31 17.54
N VAL A 152 -3.03 2.64 18.49
CA VAL A 152 -3.20 1.92 19.73
C VAL A 152 -4.69 1.65 19.88
N VAL A 153 -5.05 0.40 20.12
CA VAL A 153 -6.42 0.04 20.47
C VAL A 153 -6.53 0.18 22.00
N GLU A 154 -7.49 0.98 22.42
CA GLU A 154 -7.82 1.26 23.80
C GLU A 154 -9.09 0.50 24.16
N GLY A 155 -9.01 -0.45 25.08
CA GLY A 155 -10.16 -1.12 25.69
C GLY A 155 -10.49 -0.52 27.05
N TRP A 156 -11.76 -0.35 27.35
CA TRP A 156 -12.20 0.26 28.62
C TRP A 156 -13.51 -0.36 29.10
N GLU A 157 -13.75 -0.28 30.42
CA GLU A 157 -14.99 -0.73 31.03
C GLU A 157 -16.10 0.28 30.75
N ASP A 158 -17.12 -0.14 30.00
CA ASP A 158 -18.28 0.68 29.71
C ASP A 158 -19.27 0.62 30.87
N THR A 159 -18.96 1.39 31.90
CA THR A 159 -19.76 1.46 33.13
C THR A 159 -21.15 2.03 32.86
N TYR A 160 -21.29 2.94 31.88
CA TYR A 160 -22.56 3.52 31.51
C TYR A 160 -23.49 2.48 30.86
N GLN A 161 -23.03 1.77 29.84
CA GLN A 161 -23.82 0.73 29.19
C GLN A 161 -24.11 -0.47 30.10
N SER A 162 -23.14 -0.84 30.95
CA SER A 162 -23.32 -1.89 31.95
C SER A 162 -24.41 -1.53 32.94
N TRP A 163 -24.33 -0.31 33.50
CA TRP A 163 -25.36 0.20 34.43
C TRP A 163 -26.72 0.33 33.73
N LEU A 164 -26.78 0.91 32.54
CA LEU A 164 -28.02 1.15 31.79
C LEU A 164 -28.78 -0.17 31.51
N HIS A 165 -28.05 -1.20 31.10
CA HIS A 165 -28.59 -2.53 30.86
C HIS A 165 -29.27 -3.10 32.11
N ASP A 166 -28.58 -3.05 33.25
CA ASP A 166 -29.10 -3.57 34.51
C ASP A 166 -30.25 -2.72 35.06
N ALA A 167 -30.13 -1.38 34.98
CA ALA A 167 -31.16 -0.46 35.43
C ALA A 167 -32.46 -0.62 34.64
N ALA A 168 -32.40 -0.79 33.32
CA ALA A 168 -33.58 -1.04 32.48
C ALA A 168 -34.32 -2.32 32.87
N ILE A 169 -33.63 -3.39 33.22
CA ILE A 169 -34.20 -4.63 33.70
C ILE A 169 -34.84 -4.41 35.07
N LYS A 170 -34.14 -3.79 36.02
CA LYS A 170 -34.63 -3.55 37.39
C LYS A 170 -35.86 -2.65 37.39
N VAL A 171 -35.92 -1.58 36.62
CA VAL A 171 -37.08 -0.72 36.48
C VAL A 171 -38.26 -1.50 35.91
N LYS A 172 -38.08 -2.31 34.86
CA LYS A 172 -39.11 -3.12 34.24
C LYS A 172 -39.75 -4.15 35.18
N VAL A 173 -38.94 -4.78 36.06
CA VAL A 173 -39.41 -5.80 36.99
C VAL A 173 -39.73 -5.23 38.38
N ASN A 174 -39.58 -3.95 38.59
CA ASN A 174 -39.78 -3.20 39.83
C ASN A 174 -38.94 -3.78 41.01
N ASP A 175 -37.68 -4.08 40.77
CA ASP A 175 -36.71 -4.61 41.77
C ASP A 175 -35.55 -3.64 41.96
N ASP A 176 -35.27 -3.26 43.20
CA ASP A 176 -34.13 -2.41 43.60
C ASP A 176 -34.04 -1.09 42.80
N VAL A 177 -35.16 -0.53 42.38
CA VAL A 177 -35.26 0.58 41.42
C VAL A 177 -34.57 1.84 41.91
N GLU A 178 -34.76 2.23 43.19
CA GLU A 178 -34.21 3.47 43.73
C GLU A 178 -32.65 3.41 43.77
N ASN A 179 -32.07 2.29 44.17
CA ASN A 179 -30.63 2.12 44.15
C ASN A 179 -30.06 2.14 42.73
N ALA A 180 -30.78 1.54 41.75
CA ALA A 180 -30.37 1.53 40.37
C ALA A 180 -30.32 2.95 39.78
N LEU A 181 -31.38 3.76 40.04
CA LEU A 181 -31.48 5.15 39.51
C LEU A 181 -30.50 6.09 40.25
N GLU A 182 -30.33 5.96 41.57
CA GLU A 182 -29.34 6.74 42.31
C GLU A 182 -27.91 6.41 41.85
N SER A 183 -27.60 5.16 41.58
CA SER A 183 -26.31 4.76 41.03
C SER A 183 -26.05 5.40 39.66
N GLY A 184 -27.05 5.47 38.80
CA GLY A 184 -26.95 6.13 37.49
C GLY A 184 -26.79 7.64 37.61
N ALA A 185 -27.54 8.30 38.51
CA ALA A 185 -27.38 9.75 38.75
C ALA A 185 -25.94 10.07 39.18
N ARG A 186 -25.39 9.31 40.10
CA ARG A 186 -23.98 9.43 40.53
C ARG A 186 -23.00 9.18 39.40
N LEU A 187 -23.28 8.19 38.52
CA LEU A 187 -22.46 7.87 37.36
C LEU A 187 -22.42 9.01 36.35
N LEU A 188 -23.57 9.59 36.00
CA LEU A 188 -23.65 10.74 35.07
C LEU A 188 -22.96 11.97 35.67
N ALA A 189 -23.09 12.24 36.96
CA ALA A 189 -22.39 13.32 37.65
C ALA A 189 -20.86 13.11 37.59
N ARG A 190 -20.39 11.89 37.88
CA ARG A 190 -18.98 11.50 37.78
C ARG A 190 -18.45 11.68 36.32
N TRP A 191 -19.25 11.30 35.33
CA TRP A 191 -18.89 11.48 33.92
C TRP A 191 -18.74 12.97 33.56
N ALA A 192 -19.66 13.84 34.01
CA ALA A 192 -19.55 15.27 33.83
C ALA A 192 -18.27 15.88 34.47
N ASP A 193 -17.77 15.27 35.54
CA ASP A 193 -16.60 15.76 36.29
C ASP A 193 -15.30 15.01 35.93
N ALA A 194 -15.34 14.08 34.97
CA ALA A 194 -14.17 13.31 34.55
C ALA A 194 -13.09 14.25 33.98
N LYS A 195 -11.87 14.17 34.51
CA LYS A 195 -10.75 15.08 34.17
C LYS A 195 -10.20 14.85 32.76
N ASP A 196 -10.27 13.62 32.29
CA ASP A 196 -9.74 13.20 30.98
C ASP A 196 -10.78 13.29 29.85
N SER A 197 -11.99 13.78 30.15
CA SER A 197 -13.05 13.98 29.17
C SER A 197 -12.86 15.30 28.42
N LYS A 198 -13.03 15.25 27.08
CA LYS A 198 -13.04 16.46 26.22
C LYS A 198 -14.44 17.12 26.20
N LEU A 199 -15.26 16.94 27.26
CA LEU A 199 -16.61 17.46 27.37
C LEU A 199 -16.64 18.99 27.43
N SER A 200 -17.47 19.61 26.60
CA SER A 200 -17.75 21.04 26.67
C SER A 200 -18.56 21.39 27.93
N ALA A 201 -18.65 22.67 28.27
CA ALA A 201 -19.50 23.12 29.37
C ALA A 201 -21.00 22.79 29.14
N ALA A 202 -21.45 22.77 27.88
CA ALA A 202 -22.80 22.35 27.49
C ALA A 202 -23.02 20.86 27.73
N ASP A 203 -22.07 20.01 27.31
CA ASP A 203 -22.12 18.56 27.52
C ASP A 203 -22.16 18.20 29.00
N LYS A 204 -21.30 18.84 29.81
CA LYS A 204 -21.32 18.68 31.27
C LYS A 204 -22.66 19.08 31.89
N LYS A 205 -23.31 20.10 31.35
CA LYS A 205 -24.63 20.50 31.80
C LYS A 205 -25.68 19.45 31.47
N VAL A 206 -25.68 18.88 30.25
CA VAL A 206 -26.58 17.80 29.85
C VAL A 206 -26.50 16.62 30.83
N LEU A 207 -25.31 16.13 31.13
CA LEU A 207 -25.09 15.03 32.07
C LEU A 207 -25.58 15.35 33.48
N ARG A 208 -25.33 16.57 33.98
CA ARG A 208 -25.79 17.00 35.33
C ARG A 208 -27.29 17.21 35.40
N ASP A 209 -27.91 17.72 34.35
CA ASP A 209 -29.36 17.90 34.31
C ASP A 209 -30.07 16.55 34.28
N ALA A 210 -29.56 15.58 33.48
CA ALA A 210 -30.05 14.20 33.50
C ALA A 210 -29.89 13.53 34.87
N ALA A 211 -28.74 13.70 35.51
CA ALA A 211 -28.50 13.19 36.88
C ALA A 211 -29.55 13.75 37.87
N LYS A 212 -29.84 15.05 37.83
CA LYS A 212 -30.88 15.68 38.68
C LYS A 212 -32.28 15.14 38.39
N THR A 213 -32.63 14.92 37.11
CA THR A 213 -33.93 14.32 36.74
C THR A 213 -34.05 12.90 37.28
N MET A 214 -32.96 12.15 37.29
CA MET A 214 -32.94 10.81 37.87
C MET A 214 -33.09 10.79 39.39
N GLU A 215 -32.70 11.84 40.10
CA GLU A 215 -32.88 12.03 41.53
C GLU A 215 -34.29 12.49 41.91
N ASP A 216 -35.07 13.02 40.97
CA ASP A 216 -36.40 13.59 41.24
C ASP A 216 -37.46 12.48 41.44
N LYS A 217 -37.74 12.21 42.73
CA LYS A 217 -38.73 11.20 43.13
C LYS A 217 -40.16 11.57 42.87
N SER A 218 -40.48 12.75 42.32
CA SER A 218 -41.83 13.12 41.89
C SER A 218 -42.15 12.55 40.50
N LEU A 219 -41.14 12.08 39.77
CA LEU A 219 -41.27 11.44 38.45
C LEU A 219 -41.34 9.90 38.60
N SER A 220 -41.94 9.23 37.63
CA SER A 220 -41.91 7.77 37.54
C SER A 220 -40.52 7.22 37.32
N ALA A 221 -40.28 5.96 37.65
CA ALA A 221 -38.99 5.31 37.43
C ALA A 221 -38.61 5.28 35.95
N GLU A 222 -39.56 5.10 35.06
CA GLU A 222 -39.40 5.10 33.60
C GLU A 222 -38.97 6.48 33.11
N GLU A 223 -39.61 7.57 33.56
CA GLU A 223 -39.28 8.94 33.17
C GLU A 223 -37.84 9.30 33.66
N ARG A 224 -37.52 8.89 34.87
CA ARG A 224 -36.17 9.10 35.44
C ARG A 224 -35.10 8.33 34.64
N LEU A 225 -35.35 7.08 34.27
CA LEU A 225 -34.42 6.29 33.44
C LEU A 225 -34.29 6.86 32.03
N ALA A 226 -35.41 7.30 31.42
CA ALA A 226 -35.43 7.91 30.09
C ALA A 226 -34.55 9.18 30.01
N ALA A 227 -34.37 9.93 31.10
CA ALA A 227 -33.46 11.07 31.13
C ALA A 227 -32.01 10.67 30.85
N ALA A 228 -31.60 9.47 31.26
CA ALA A 228 -30.25 8.94 30.94
C ALA A 228 -30.13 8.33 29.55
N GLN A 229 -31.24 8.13 28.83
CA GLN A 229 -31.31 7.55 27.48
C GLN A 229 -31.62 8.63 26.43
N SER A 230 -31.40 9.90 26.73
CA SER A 230 -31.63 10.97 25.76
C SER A 230 -30.60 10.90 24.63
N SER A 231 -31.01 11.32 23.43
CA SER A 231 -30.14 11.39 22.25
C SER A 231 -28.84 12.18 22.49
N ASP A 232 -28.88 13.21 23.34
CA ASP A 232 -27.68 13.95 23.74
C ASP A 232 -26.71 13.10 24.54
N ILE A 233 -27.19 12.23 25.44
CA ILE A 233 -26.33 11.34 26.23
C ILE A 233 -25.81 10.19 25.34
N GLU A 234 -26.62 9.65 24.43
CA GLU A 234 -26.19 8.66 23.45
C GLU A 234 -25.05 9.24 22.60
N ARG A 235 -25.23 10.42 22.03
CA ARG A 235 -24.18 11.14 21.30
C ARG A 235 -22.90 11.34 22.15
N LEU A 236 -23.04 11.69 23.43
CA LEU A 236 -21.88 11.85 24.32
C LEU A 236 -21.19 10.53 24.57
N HIS A 237 -21.92 9.43 24.70
CA HIS A 237 -21.38 8.11 24.84
C HIS A 237 -20.58 7.68 23.59
N GLU A 238 -21.05 8.00 22.41
CA GLU A 238 -20.33 7.74 21.15
C GLU A 238 -19.08 8.59 21.00
N THR A 239 -19.15 9.88 21.34
CA THR A 239 -18.06 10.82 21.08
C THR A 239 -17.07 11.03 22.22
N ASN A 240 -17.53 10.95 23.45
CA ASN A 240 -16.75 11.19 24.67
C ASN A 240 -17.16 10.27 25.83
N PRO A 241 -17.09 8.94 25.68
CA PRO A 241 -17.50 8.00 26.72
C PRO A 241 -16.70 8.16 28.02
N LEU A 242 -17.32 7.76 29.15
CA LEU A 242 -16.60 7.57 30.38
C LEU A 242 -15.81 6.25 30.30
N ARG A 243 -14.49 6.33 30.28
CA ARG A 243 -13.60 5.18 30.05
C ARG A 243 -12.93 4.74 31.36
N ASP A 244 -13.60 3.84 32.06
CA ASP A 244 -13.07 3.29 33.31
C ASP A 244 -12.13 2.10 33.03
N GLY A 245 -11.10 1.91 33.84
CA GLY A 245 -10.19 0.77 33.72
C GLY A 245 -9.49 0.68 32.36
N LEU A 246 -9.15 1.81 31.76
CA LEU A 246 -8.53 1.92 30.44
C LEU A 246 -7.28 1.06 30.33
N SER A 247 -7.25 0.20 29.31
CA SER A 247 -6.10 -0.61 28.93
C SER A 247 -5.69 -0.27 27.50
N GLU A 248 -4.39 -0.13 27.26
CA GLU A 248 -3.85 0.17 25.91
C GLU A 248 -3.15 -1.07 25.35
N SER A 249 -3.34 -1.34 24.08
CA SER A 249 -2.54 -2.31 23.36
C SER A 249 -1.09 -1.84 23.15
N ASN A 250 -0.22 -2.74 22.73
CA ASN A 250 1.06 -2.34 22.16
C ASN A 250 0.82 -1.52 20.87
N PRO A 251 1.60 -0.45 20.66
CA PRO A 251 1.47 0.35 19.45
C PRO A 251 1.72 -0.48 18.18
N GLN A 252 0.78 -0.45 17.25
CA GLN A 252 0.97 -0.98 15.91
C GLN A 252 1.57 0.12 15.02
N ARG A 253 2.64 -0.21 14.28
CA ARG A 253 3.35 0.76 13.44
C ARG A 253 2.70 0.84 12.08
N PHE A 254 2.57 2.07 11.56
CA PHE A 254 2.06 2.37 10.24
C PHE A 254 3.05 3.27 9.51
N ARG A 255 3.19 3.06 8.21
CA ARG A 255 3.89 3.97 7.31
C ARG A 255 2.86 4.63 6.40
N VAL A 256 2.70 5.94 6.58
CA VAL A 256 1.82 6.75 5.75
C VAL A 256 2.61 7.22 4.54
N GLU A 257 2.11 6.91 3.38
CA GLU A 257 2.72 7.22 2.08
C GLU A 257 1.79 8.15 1.27
N ARG A 258 2.32 8.72 0.20
CA ARG A 258 1.51 9.58 -0.69
C ARG A 258 0.66 8.73 -1.65
N PRO A 259 -0.41 9.29 -2.26
CA PRO A 259 -1.35 8.54 -3.11
C PRO A 259 -0.71 7.71 -4.23
N LYS A 260 0.40 8.17 -4.81
CA LYS A 260 1.15 7.41 -5.83
C LYS A 260 1.78 6.11 -5.34
N SER A 261 1.83 5.86 -4.04
CA SER A 261 2.31 4.59 -3.50
C SER A 261 1.36 3.43 -3.82
N SER A 262 0.08 3.70 -3.95
CA SER A 262 -0.97 2.73 -4.25
C SER A 262 -1.51 2.91 -5.66
N PHE A 263 -2.01 4.11 -5.99
CA PHE A 263 -2.66 4.38 -7.26
C PHE A 263 -1.70 4.94 -8.32
N ALA A 264 -1.33 4.09 -9.30
CA ALA A 264 -0.36 4.44 -10.33
C ALA A 264 -0.72 3.83 -11.70
N SER A 265 -0.48 4.60 -12.77
CA SER A 265 -0.55 4.15 -14.15
C SER A 265 0.78 4.48 -14.83
N TRP A 266 1.56 3.43 -15.13
CA TRP A 266 2.95 3.52 -15.57
C TRP A 266 3.08 3.38 -17.07
N TYR A 267 3.95 4.19 -17.69
CA TYR A 267 4.32 4.10 -19.10
C TYR A 267 5.85 4.02 -19.24
N GLN A 268 6.36 2.90 -19.73
CA GLN A 268 7.80 2.69 -19.91
C GLN A 268 8.20 2.94 -21.36
N PHE A 269 9.28 3.69 -21.57
CA PHE A 269 9.93 3.79 -22.90
C PHE A 269 11.44 4.05 -22.77
N PHE A 270 12.16 3.76 -23.88
CA PHE A 270 13.59 4.03 -24.02
C PHE A 270 13.80 5.37 -24.72
N PRO A 271 14.44 6.38 -24.11
CA PRO A 271 14.65 7.69 -24.74
C PRO A 271 15.36 7.64 -26.09
N ARG A 272 16.25 6.67 -26.29
CA ARG A 272 16.98 6.48 -27.54
C ARG A 272 16.11 6.01 -28.72
N SER A 273 14.91 5.49 -28.47
CA SER A 273 13.96 5.10 -29.51
C SER A 273 12.85 6.14 -29.74
N GLU A 274 12.61 7.03 -28.78
CA GLU A 274 11.59 8.06 -28.93
C GLU A 274 12.06 9.17 -29.90
N GLY A 275 11.32 9.28 -31.01
CA GLY A 275 11.68 10.16 -32.09
C GLY A 275 12.84 9.65 -32.98
N ALA A 276 13.22 8.38 -32.84
CA ALA A 276 14.16 7.74 -33.76
C ALA A 276 13.55 7.63 -35.17
N TYR A 277 14.40 7.77 -36.20
CA TYR A 277 13.97 7.71 -37.59
C TYR A 277 15.02 7.11 -38.51
N TYR A 278 14.63 6.73 -39.72
CA TYR A 278 15.57 6.29 -40.77
C TYR A 278 16.15 7.49 -41.51
N GLY A 279 17.49 7.66 -41.45
CA GLY A 279 18.19 8.67 -42.18
C GLY A 279 18.23 8.37 -43.72
N GLU A 280 18.77 9.31 -44.50
CA GLU A 280 18.88 9.17 -45.95
C GLU A 280 19.74 7.97 -46.39
N ASP A 281 20.68 7.55 -45.54
CA ASP A 281 21.53 6.37 -45.76
C ASP A 281 20.86 5.06 -45.32
N GLY A 282 19.60 5.10 -44.89
CA GLY A 282 18.85 3.94 -44.41
C GLY A 282 19.23 3.47 -43.00
N LYS A 283 20.13 4.18 -42.32
CA LYS A 283 20.46 3.87 -40.94
C LYS A 283 19.53 4.54 -39.95
N ILE A 284 19.35 3.94 -38.80
CA ILE A 284 18.55 4.53 -37.71
C ILE A 284 19.35 5.68 -37.08
N VAL A 285 18.71 6.84 -36.99
CA VAL A 285 19.15 7.97 -36.18
C VAL A 285 18.44 7.84 -34.83
N PRO A 286 19.16 7.62 -33.72
CA PRO A 286 18.54 7.47 -32.41
C PRO A 286 17.85 8.76 -31.93
N GLY A 287 16.85 8.59 -31.09
CA GLY A 287 16.27 9.67 -30.31
C GLY A 287 17.16 10.09 -29.12
N ASN A 288 16.71 11.08 -28.40
CA ASN A 288 17.37 11.65 -27.22
C ASN A 288 16.32 12.27 -26.26
N LEU A 289 16.75 12.89 -25.16
CA LEU A 289 15.82 13.48 -24.17
C LEU A 289 14.91 14.57 -24.78
N LYS A 290 15.38 15.33 -25.77
CA LYS A 290 14.56 16.36 -26.44
C LYS A 290 13.47 15.74 -27.31
N THR A 291 13.83 14.72 -28.09
CA THR A 291 12.85 14.01 -28.93
C THR A 291 11.87 13.16 -28.09
N SER A 292 12.31 12.74 -26.91
CA SER A 292 11.49 11.94 -25.98
C SER A 292 10.31 12.70 -25.35
N VAL A 293 10.25 14.03 -25.52
CA VAL A 293 9.09 14.83 -25.09
C VAL A 293 7.80 14.33 -25.79
N ALA A 294 7.88 13.85 -27.03
CA ALA A 294 6.74 13.24 -27.72
C ALA A 294 6.20 11.99 -26.97
N GLY A 295 7.09 11.21 -26.34
CA GLY A 295 6.71 10.08 -25.49
C GLY A 295 6.01 10.51 -24.20
N LEU A 296 6.40 11.64 -23.60
CA LEU A 296 5.69 12.23 -22.46
C LEU A 296 4.27 12.67 -22.86
N GLU A 297 4.15 13.35 -23.99
CA GLU A 297 2.86 13.86 -24.48
C GLU A 297 1.90 12.69 -24.82
N ARG A 298 2.39 11.61 -25.41
CA ARG A 298 1.62 10.39 -25.66
C ARG A 298 1.16 9.74 -24.35
N ALA A 299 2.07 9.50 -23.41
CA ALA A 299 1.74 8.92 -22.12
C ALA A 299 0.67 9.73 -21.37
N ALA A 300 0.79 11.07 -21.38
CA ALA A 300 -0.20 11.96 -20.75
C ALA A 300 -1.56 11.91 -21.48
N ALA A 301 -1.56 11.88 -22.83
CA ALA A 301 -2.79 11.80 -23.63
C ALA A 301 -3.55 10.48 -23.39
N GLU A 302 -2.83 9.39 -23.15
CA GLU A 302 -3.41 8.08 -22.80
C GLU A 302 -3.77 7.94 -21.31
N GLY A 303 -3.59 9.00 -20.49
CA GLY A 303 -3.97 9.04 -19.09
C GLY A 303 -3.00 8.32 -18.15
N PHE A 304 -1.78 8.00 -18.59
CA PHE A 304 -0.73 7.54 -17.68
C PHE A 304 -0.24 8.70 -16.80
N ASN A 305 0.33 8.37 -15.64
CA ASN A 305 0.72 9.39 -14.66
C ASN A 305 2.15 9.21 -14.11
N ILE A 306 2.84 8.14 -14.53
CA ILE A 306 4.26 7.91 -14.27
C ILE A 306 4.94 7.47 -15.57
N VAL A 307 6.05 8.10 -15.91
CA VAL A 307 6.91 7.67 -17.00
C VAL A 307 8.17 7.02 -16.42
N TYR A 308 8.38 5.76 -16.77
CA TYR A 308 9.56 5.00 -16.37
C TYR A 308 10.59 4.97 -17.50
N LEU A 309 11.80 5.44 -17.17
CA LEU A 309 12.96 5.44 -18.04
C LEU A 309 13.94 4.33 -17.61
N PRO A 310 14.27 3.36 -18.49
CA PRO A 310 15.43 2.50 -18.30
C PRO A 310 16.72 3.32 -18.10
N PRO A 311 17.85 2.73 -17.66
CA PRO A 311 19.03 3.50 -17.33
C PRO A 311 19.46 4.46 -18.45
N ILE A 312 19.67 5.72 -18.10
CA ILE A 312 20.06 6.80 -19.03
C ILE A 312 21.56 7.15 -18.92
N PHE A 313 22.31 6.28 -18.26
CA PHE A 313 23.71 6.46 -17.92
C PHE A 313 24.62 6.03 -19.09
N PRO A 314 25.89 6.50 -19.15
CA PRO A 314 26.85 6.04 -20.16
C PRO A 314 27.00 4.52 -20.15
N ILE A 315 27.01 3.91 -21.35
CA ILE A 315 27.08 2.46 -21.53
C ILE A 315 28.54 2.04 -21.77
N GLY A 316 28.97 0.95 -21.12
CA GLY A 316 30.30 0.37 -21.30
C GLY A 316 30.61 -0.05 -22.74
N VAL A 317 31.89 -0.08 -23.07
CA VAL A 317 32.40 -0.50 -24.39
C VAL A 317 32.91 -1.94 -24.36
N THR A 318 33.58 -2.31 -23.27
CA THR A 318 34.17 -3.65 -23.09
C THR A 318 33.03 -4.69 -22.94
N ASN A 319 33.07 -5.72 -23.80
CA ASN A 319 32.05 -6.78 -23.88
C ASN A 319 30.63 -6.26 -24.18
N ARG A 320 30.53 -5.08 -24.83
CA ARG A 320 29.22 -4.50 -25.20
C ARG A 320 28.37 -5.51 -25.95
N LYS A 321 27.11 -5.61 -25.60
CA LYS A 321 26.14 -6.51 -26.25
C LYS A 321 25.68 -5.93 -27.60
N GLY A 322 25.54 -6.81 -28.58
CA GLY A 322 24.91 -6.52 -29.85
C GLY A 322 23.45 -6.93 -29.88
N ARG A 323 22.83 -6.83 -31.05
CA ARG A 323 21.42 -7.14 -31.32
C ARG A 323 20.99 -8.48 -30.71
N ASN A 324 19.79 -8.50 -30.15
CA ASN A 324 19.22 -9.71 -29.53
C ASN A 324 20.15 -10.39 -28.51
N ASN A 325 20.91 -9.59 -27.74
CA ASN A 325 21.89 -10.09 -26.76
C ASN A 325 23.08 -10.83 -27.34
N SER A 326 23.48 -10.50 -28.59
CA SER A 326 24.70 -11.01 -29.18
C SER A 326 25.92 -10.66 -28.32
N LEU A 327 26.90 -11.57 -28.26
CA LEU A 327 28.14 -11.36 -27.49
C LEU A 327 29.09 -10.34 -28.15
N VAL A 328 28.86 -9.99 -29.40
CA VAL A 328 29.66 -9.05 -30.15
C VAL A 328 28.75 -7.94 -30.70
N ALA A 329 29.02 -6.72 -30.29
CA ALA A 329 28.34 -5.55 -30.82
C ALA A 329 28.87 -5.18 -32.21
N GLY A 330 27.97 -4.88 -33.13
CA GLY A 330 28.30 -4.21 -34.38
C GLY A 330 28.63 -2.74 -34.17
N PRO A 331 29.18 -2.05 -35.18
CA PRO A 331 29.64 -0.66 -35.04
C PRO A 331 28.49 0.34 -34.75
N ASN A 332 27.25 -0.02 -35.01
CA ASN A 332 26.08 0.81 -34.79
C ASN A 332 25.16 0.27 -33.65
N ASP A 333 25.59 -0.79 -32.96
CA ASP A 333 24.77 -1.35 -31.87
C ASP A 333 24.92 -0.48 -30.61
N PRO A 334 23.81 -0.02 -30.02
CA PRO A 334 23.86 0.91 -28.90
C PRO A 334 24.36 0.25 -27.60
N GLY A 335 24.34 -1.06 -27.51
CA GLY A 335 24.59 -1.81 -26.29
C GLY A 335 23.41 -1.84 -25.33
N SER A 336 23.57 -2.58 -24.22
CA SER A 336 22.56 -2.65 -23.15
C SER A 336 22.72 -1.45 -22.20
N PRO A 337 21.66 -0.68 -21.90
CA PRO A 337 21.72 0.40 -20.93
C PRO A 337 21.99 -0.10 -19.50
N PHE A 338 21.81 -1.40 -19.24
CA PHE A 338 22.12 -2.05 -17.96
C PHE A 338 23.62 -2.36 -17.79
N GLY A 339 24.42 -2.26 -18.83
CA GLY A 339 25.89 -2.28 -18.76
C GLY A 339 26.45 -0.88 -18.43
N ILE A 340 26.18 -0.39 -17.22
CA ILE A 340 26.35 1.00 -16.80
C ILE A 340 27.82 1.37 -16.62
N GLY A 341 28.19 2.53 -17.16
CA GLY A 341 29.44 3.21 -16.93
C GLY A 341 30.46 3.04 -18.04
N SER A 342 31.17 4.12 -18.35
CA SER A 342 32.26 4.19 -19.29
C SER A 342 33.27 5.31 -18.85
N GLU A 343 34.24 5.62 -19.68
CA GLU A 343 35.09 6.79 -19.42
C GLU A 343 34.33 8.12 -19.38
N LEU A 344 33.09 8.14 -19.88
CA LEU A 344 32.21 9.31 -19.89
C LEU A 344 31.48 9.53 -18.58
N GLY A 345 31.43 8.54 -17.68
CA GLY A 345 30.77 8.63 -16.37
C GLY A 345 30.12 7.34 -15.94
N GLY A 346 29.42 7.39 -14.80
CA GLY A 346 28.70 6.27 -14.18
C GLY A 346 27.24 6.62 -13.88
N HIS A 347 26.72 6.10 -12.75
CA HIS A 347 25.34 6.25 -12.31
C HIS A 347 24.90 7.70 -12.01
N ASP A 348 25.79 8.65 -11.98
CA ASP A 348 25.55 10.07 -11.72
C ASP A 348 25.69 10.96 -12.96
N THR A 349 25.71 10.35 -14.14
CA THR A 349 25.95 11.05 -15.40
C THR A 349 24.92 10.64 -16.45
N VAL A 350 24.34 11.62 -17.18
CA VAL A 350 23.50 11.34 -18.35
C VAL A 350 24.40 10.90 -19.51
N ASP A 351 24.00 9.86 -20.25
CA ASP A 351 24.71 9.47 -21.48
C ASP A 351 24.74 10.66 -22.47
N PRO A 352 25.92 11.13 -22.92
CA PRO A 352 26.00 12.25 -23.84
C PRO A 352 25.25 12.06 -25.17
N GLN A 353 24.95 10.81 -25.56
CA GLN A 353 24.11 10.53 -26.72
C GLN A 353 22.64 10.88 -26.48
N LEU A 354 22.18 10.83 -25.21
CA LEU A 354 20.84 11.23 -24.82
C LEU A 354 20.73 12.73 -24.53
N GLY A 355 21.83 13.37 -24.11
CA GLY A 355 21.86 14.80 -23.77
C GLY A 355 22.72 15.12 -22.56
N THR A 356 22.40 16.24 -21.93
CA THR A 356 23.08 16.74 -20.73
C THR A 356 22.19 16.61 -19.50
N MET A 357 22.74 16.85 -18.29
CA MET A 357 21.96 16.97 -17.06
C MET A 357 20.91 18.09 -17.14
N ASP A 358 21.20 19.18 -17.85
CA ASP A 358 20.22 20.28 -18.01
C ASP A 358 19.10 19.89 -19.00
N ASP A 359 19.42 19.10 -20.05
CA ASP A 359 18.38 18.50 -20.91
C ASP A 359 17.48 17.54 -20.12
N PHE A 360 18.05 16.77 -19.17
CA PHE A 360 17.26 15.88 -18.32
C PHE A 360 16.36 16.66 -17.35
N LYS A 361 16.85 17.73 -16.75
CA LYS A 361 16.00 18.59 -15.89
C LYS A 361 14.86 19.21 -16.67
N ALA A 362 15.14 19.74 -17.88
CA ALA A 362 14.10 20.29 -18.75
C ALA A 362 13.07 19.21 -19.15
N PHE A 363 13.50 17.98 -19.37
CA PHE A 363 12.61 16.84 -19.60
C PHE A 363 11.72 16.54 -18.39
N CYS A 364 12.27 16.56 -17.17
CA CYS A 364 11.49 16.40 -15.94
C CYS A 364 10.50 17.57 -15.73
N GLU A 365 10.92 18.82 -15.99
CA GLU A 365 10.03 19.98 -15.92
C GLU A 365 8.86 19.83 -16.87
N ARG A 366 9.12 19.40 -18.12
CA ARG A 366 8.06 19.14 -19.09
C ARG A 366 7.11 18.01 -18.66
N ALA A 367 7.64 16.94 -18.08
CA ALA A 367 6.82 15.87 -17.50
C ALA A 367 5.90 16.42 -16.39
N HIS A 368 6.42 17.24 -15.49
CA HIS A 368 5.65 17.86 -14.41
C HIS A 368 4.53 18.78 -14.94
N GLU A 369 4.80 19.58 -16.01
CA GLU A 369 3.77 20.38 -16.68
C GLU A 369 2.62 19.54 -17.25
N LEU A 370 2.93 18.30 -17.68
CA LEU A 370 1.94 17.33 -18.17
C LEU A 370 1.28 16.51 -17.04
N GLY A 371 1.64 16.75 -15.78
CA GLY A 371 1.14 16.00 -14.63
C GLY A 371 1.79 14.64 -14.42
N LEU A 372 2.89 14.36 -15.15
CA LEU A 372 3.63 13.08 -15.08
C LEU A 372 4.76 13.14 -14.06
N GLU A 373 4.98 12.03 -13.36
CA GLU A 373 6.16 11.80 -12.54
C GLU A 373 7.21 11.00 -13.31
N ILE A 374 8.49 11.26 -13.05
CA ILE A 374 9.60 10.51 -13.66
C ILE A 374 10.09 9.46 -12.68
N ALA A 375 10.05 8.21 -13.13
CA ALA A 375 10.69 7.06 -12.51
C ALA A 375 11.98 6.75 -13.27
N LEU A 376 13.12 6.77 -12.57
CA LEU A 376 14.40 6.43 -13.15
C LEU A 376 14.85 5.04 -12.70
N ASP A 377 15.36 4.25 -13.65
CA ASP A 377 15.93 2.94 -13.33
C ASP A 377 17.22 3.08 -12.53
N PHE A 378 17.32 2.31 -11.46
CA PHE A 378 18.52 2.20 -10.65
C PHE A 378 19.02 0.75 -10.63
N ALA A 379 19.88 0.42 -11.59
CA ALA A 379 20.51 -0.89 -11.69
C ALA A 379 21.89 -0.84 -11.03
N LEU A 380 22.02 -1.33 -9.80
CA LEU A 380 23.25 -1.31 -9.03
C LEU A 380 24.21 -2.42 -9.49
N GLN A 381 24.87 -2.14 -10.59
CA GLN A 381 25.86 -2.98 -11.26
C GLN A 381 26.69 -2.12 -12.21
N CYS A 382 27.88 -2.57 -12.60
CA CYS A 382 28.81 -1.80 -13.38
C CYS A 382 29.23 -2.52 -14.66
N SER A 383 29.49 -1.77 -15.73
CA SER A 383 30.29 -2.31 -16.84
C SER A 383 31.74 -2.50 -16.42
N PRO A 384 32.57 -3.24 -17.17
CA PRO A 384 34.01 -3.30 -16.95
C PRO A 384 34.72 -1.93 -17.01
N ASP A 385 34.12 -0.96 -17.71
CA ASP A 385 34.66 0.36 -17.94
C ASP A 385 34.20 1.42 -16.92
N HIS A 386 33.37 1.04 -15.95
CA HIS A 386 32.82 1.95 -14.96
C HIS A 386 33.88 2.60 -14.10
N PRO A 387 33.81 3.91 -13.78
CA PRO A 387 34.81 4.60 -12.95
C PRO A 387 35.09 3.91 -11.60
N TRP A 388 34.09 3.27 -10.98
CA TRP A 388 34.25 2.56 -9.71
C TRP A 388 35.19 1.35 -9.81
N VAL A 389 35.32 0.71 -10.98
CA VAL A 389 36.24 -0.42 -11.16
C VAL A 389 37.69 -0.01 -10.86
N LYS A 390 38.05 1.23 -11.20
CA LYS A 390 39.38 1.81 -10.90
C LYS A 390 39.46 2.47 -9.53
N ALA A 391 38.40 3.19 -9.12
CA ALA A 391 38.37 3.94 -7.87
C ALA A 391 38.18 3.07 -6.63
N HIS A 392 37.34 2.03 -6.76
CA HIS A 392 36.91 1.13 -5.68
C HIS A 392 37.04 -0.35 -6.09
N PRO A 393 38.27 -0.86 -6.40
CA PRO A 393 38.45 -2.24 -6.87
C PRO A 393 37.97 -3.29 -5.85
N ASN A 394 37.92 -2.94 -4.56
CA ASN A 394 37.41 -3.75 -3.48
C ASN A 394 35.84 -3.94 -3.52
N TRP A 395 35.13 -3.13 -4.30
CA TRP A 395 33.70 -3.31 -4.49
C TRP A 395 33.36 -4.43 -5.48
N PHE A 396 34.33 -5.11 -6.03
CA PHE A 396 34.14 -6.15 -7.02
C PHE A 396 34.87 -7.45 -6.60
N ARG A 397 34.15 -8.56 -6.73
CA ARG A 397 34.71 -9.87 -6.41
C ARG A 397 35.69 -10.33 -7.49
N THR A 398 36.91 -10.66 -7.10
CA THR A 398 37.89 -11.29 -7.98
C THR A 398 37.83 -12.81 -7.96
N LYS A 399 38.07 -13.42 -9.11
CA LYS A 399 38.28 -14.86 -9.26
C LYS A 399 39.72 -15.24 -8.84
N PRO A 400 40.00 -16.56 -8.65
CA PRO A 400 41.36 -17.00 -8.29
C PRO A 400 42.47 -16.63 -9.30
N ASP A 401 42.09 -16.37 -10.56
CA ASP A 401 43.00 -15.92 -11.61
C ASP A 401 43.28 -14.39 -11.60
N GLY A 402 42.67 -13.69 -10.63
CA GLY A 402 42.81 -12.23 -10.48
C GLY A 402 41.87 -11.41 -11.36
N THR A 403 41.04 -12.04 -12.22
CA THR A 403 40.06 -11.31 -13.02
C THR A 403 38.80 -11.01 -12.18
N ILE A 404 38.11 -9.90 -12.50
CA ILE A 404 36.84 -9.57 -11.84
C ILE A 404 35.74 -10.53 -12.32
N ALA A 405 34.90 -10.98 -11.40
CA ALA A 405 33.77 -11.83 -11.71
C ALA A 405 32.68 -11.00 -12.42
N PHE A 406 32.19 -11.48 -13.58
CA PHE A 406 31.01 -10.91 -14.23
C PHE A 406 29.72 -11.58 -13.75
N ALA A 407 28.57 -10.96 -14.02
CA ALA A 407 27.27 -11.52 -13.68
C ALA A 407 26.98 -12.77 -14.50
N GLU A 408 26.50 -13.82 -13.85
CA GLU A 408 26.10 -15.06 -14.53
C GLU A 408 24.96 -15.75 -13.78
N ASN A 409 24.10 -16.38 -14.56
CA ASN A 409 23.07 -17.31 -14.10
C ASN A 409 23.20 -18.56 -15.00
N PRO A 410 24.09 -19.49 -14.65
CA PRO A 410 24.52 -20.55 -15.56
C PRO A 410 23.33 -21.32 -16.20
N PRO A 411 23.34 -21.52 -17.51
CA PRO A 411 24.44 -21.26 -18.47
C PRO A 411 24.49 -19.81 -19.02
N LYS A 412 23.56 -18.91 -18.63
CA LYS A 412 23.54 -17.52 -19.08
C LYS A 412 24.71 -16.72 -18.47
N LYS A 413 25.38 -15.91 -19.29
CA LYS A 413 26.52 -15.07 -18.93
C LYS A 413 26.31 -13.63 -19.39
N TYR A 414 26.64 -12.67 -18.51
CA TYR A 414 26.50 -11.23 -18.75
C TYR A 414 27.87 -10.60 -18.59
N GLN A 415 28.76 -10.76 -19.57
CA GLN A 415 30.15 -10.34 -19.49
C GLN A 415 30.31 -8.81 -19.45
N ASP A 416 29.31 -8.08 -19.88
CA ASP A 416 29.19 -6.62 -19.84
C ASP A 416 28.79 -6.09 -18.45
N ILE A 417 28.61 -6.96 -17.45
CA ILE A 417 28.14 -6.59 -16.11
C ILE A 417 29.02 -7.17 -15.02
N TYR A 418 29.60 -6.30 -14.19
CA TYR A 418 30.27 -6.63 -12.95
C TYR A 418 29.34 -6.37 -11.77
N PRO A 419 28.89 -7.41 -11.01
CA PRO A 419 28.11 -7.25 -9.79
C PRO A 419 28.92 -6.60 -8.68
N ILE A 420 28.26 -5.81 -7.85
CA ILE A 420 28.85 -5.22 -6.65
C ILE A 420 28.99 -6.30 -5.55
N ASP A 421 30.11 -6.32 -4.84
CA ASP A 421 30.36 -7.12 -3.64
C ASP A 421 30.18 -6.28 -2.37
N PHE A 422 29.07 -6.46 -1.71
CA PHE A 422 28.68 -5.73 -0.50
C PHE A 422 29.46 -6.14 0.75
N ASN A 423 30.22 -7.25 0.72
CA ASN A 423 30.89 -7.78 1.91
C ASN A 423 32.16 -6.98 2.26
N ALA A 424 32.76 -6.30 1.29
CA ALA A 424 33.99 -5.60 1.49
C ALA A 424 33.81 -4.17 2.05
N ASP A 425 32.73 -3.46 1.64
CA ASP A 425 32.51 -2.05 2.01
C ASP A 425 31.05 -1.66 1.85
N MET A 426 30.14 -2.29 2.62
CA MET A 426 28.71 -1.98 2.51
C MET A 426 28.40 -0.53 2.82
N GLU A 427 29.01 0.04 3.88
CA GLU A 427 28.79 1.43 4.29
C GLU A 427 29.25 2.44 3.23
N GLY A 428 30.37 2.19 2.55
CA GLY A 428 30.86 3.04 1.45
C GLY A 428 29.90 3.01 0.26
N ILE A 429 29.40 1.83 -0.09
CA ILE A 429 28.42 1.66 -1.18
C ILE A 429 27.09 2.34 -0.81
N GLU A 430 26.59 2.20 0.42
CA GLU A 430 25.39 2.87 0.90
C GLU A 430 25.47 4.39 0.74
N LYS A 431 26.56 5.00 1.22
CA LYS A 431 26.76 6.45 1.13
C LYS A 431 26.82 6.95 -0.31
N GLU A 432 27.47 6.19 -1.20
CA GLU A 432 27.56 6.56 -2.61
C GLU A 432 26.20 6.44 -3.30
N VAL A 433 25.44 5.38 -3.02
CA VAL A 433 24.08 5.21 -3.55
C VAL A 433 23.16 6.31 -3.04
N GLU A 434 23.20 6.66 -1.73
CA GLU A 434 22.48 7.82 -1.20
C GLU A 434 22.82 9.12 -1.95
N ARG A 435 24.11 9.38 -2.18
CA ARG A 435 24.58 10.58 -2.89
C ARG A 435 24.00 10.65 -4.31
N ILE A 436 24.03 9.52 -5.01
CA ILE A 436 23.51 9.42 -6.39
C ILE A 436 22.01 9.63 -6.43
N MET A 437 21.27 8.96 -5.53
CA MET A 437 19.80 9.13 -5.46
C MET A 437 19.42 10.57 -5.12
N ASP A 438 20.12 11.21 -4.17
CA ASP A 438 19.91 12.64 -3.82
C ASP A 438 20.17 13.58 -5.01
N LEU A 439 21.17 13.26 -5.84
CA LEU A 439 21.45 14.00 -7.09
C LEU A 439 20.28 13.91 -8.06
N TRP A 440 19.74 12.72 -8.30
CA TRP A 440 18.63 12.52 -9.24
C TRP A 440 17.30 13.08 -8.70
N VAL A 441 17.05 13.01 -7.39
CA VAL A 441 15.90 13.67 -6.78
C VAL A 441 15.96 15.19 -7.00
N LYS A 442 17.13 15.79 -6.82
CA LYS A 442 17.34 17.23 -7.11
C LYS A 442 17.20 17.57 -8.60
N ALA A 443 17.37 16.60 -9.48
CA ALA A 443 17.17 16.77 -10.92
C ALA A 443 15.70 16.57 -11.36
N GLY A 444 14.79 16.19 -10.44
CA GLY A 444 13.35 16.05 -10.71
C GLY A 444 12.81 14.63 -10.64
N VAL A 445 13.63 13.62 -10.30
CA VAL A 445 13.17 12.23 -10.11
C VAL A 445 12.43 12.09 -8.79
N THR A 446 11.24 11.51 -8.83
CA THR A 446 10.41 11.25 -7.64
C THR A 446 10.26 9.75 -7.33
N ILE A 447 10.69 8.90 -8.25
CA ILE A 447 10.53 7.44 -8.13
C ILE A 447 11.80 6.75 -8.64
N PHE A 448 12.26 5.71 -7.95
CA PHE A 448 13.30 4.82 -8.43
C PHE A 448 12.72 3.43 -8.71
N ARG A 449 12.82 2.97 -9.96
CA ARG A 449 12.64 1.55 -10.26
C ARG A 449 13.98 0.85 -10.07
N VAL A 450 14.05 -0.12 -9.20
CA VAL A 450 15.30 -0.78 -8.85
C VAL A 450 15.39 -2.14 -9.55
N ASP A 451 16.44 -2.29 -10.34
CA ASP A 451 16.73 -3.51 -11.11
C ASP A 451 17.21 -4.63 -10.17
N ASN A 452 16.54 -5.78 -10.23
CA ASN A 452 16.88 -6.99 -9.48
C ASN A 452 17.34 -6.76 -8.02
N PRO A 453 16.57 -6.06 -7.17
CA PRO A 453 16.98 -5.77 -5.79
C PRO A 453 17.17 -7.04 -4.95
N HIS A 454 16.49 -8.13 -5.29
CA HIS A 454 16.59 -9.43 -4.62
C HIS A 454 17.96 -10.12 -4.77
N THR A 455 18.82 -9.61 -5.65
CA THR A 455 20.20 -10.09 -5.82
C THR A 455 21.21 -9.37 -4.92
N LYS A 456 20.76 -8.39 -4.14
CA LYS A 456 21.55 -7.60 -3.20
C LYS A 456 21.06 -7.86 -1.77
N PRO A 457 21.87 -7.56 -0.72
CA PRO A 457 21.43 -7.76 0.67
C PRO A 457 20.21 -6.94 0.99
N VAL A 458 19.18 -7.55 1.61
CA VAL A 458 17.97 -6.84 2.04
C VAL A 458 18.30 -5.72 3.04
N ARG A 459 19.31 -5.95 3.91
CA ARG A 459 19.77 -4.97 4.88
C ARG A 459 20.30 -3.70 4.20
N PHE A 460 21.04 -3.84 3.10
CA PHE A 460 21.51 -2.72 2.30
C PHE A 460 20.36 -1.83 1.84
N TRP A 461 19.30 -2.43 1.28
CA TRP A 461 18.13 -1.68 0.84
C TRP A 461 17.38 -1.03 2.01
N GLN A 462 17.31 -1.70 3.16
CA GLN A 462 16.71 -1.14 4.37
C GLN A 462 17.38 0.17 4.76
N ASP A 463 18.71 0.19 4.79
CA ASP A 463 19.49 1.34 5.23
C ASP A 463 19.44 2.47 4.19
N VAL A 464 19.61 2.17 2.90
CA VAL A 464 19.53 3.15 1.80
C VAL A 464 18.13 3.78 1.71
N ILE A 465 17.06 2.97 1.67
CA ILE A 465 15.69 3.50 1.55
C ILE A 465 15.34 4.34 2.78
N ALA A 466 15.71 3.90 3.98
CA ALA A 466 15.50 4.68 5.19
C ALA A 466 16.23 6.03 5.16
N ALA A 467 17.48 6.05 4.68
CA ALA A 467 18.27 7.29 4.57
C ALA A 467 17.69 8.25 3.51
N VAL A 468 17.31 7.73 2.34
CA VAL A 468 16.71 8.54 1.26
C VAL A 468 15.34 9.08 1.70
N THR A 469 14.44 8.23 2.22
CA THR A 469 13.08 8.65 2.61
C THR A 469 13.05 9.52 3.86
N LYS A 470 14.10 9.51 4.69
CA LYS A 470 14.25 10.49 5.77
C LYS A 470 14.47 11.91 5.26
N LYS A 471 15.16 12.08 4.14
CA LYS A 471 15.38 13.38 3.48
C LYS A 471 14.24 13.74 2.53
N HIS A 472 13.74 12.74 1.82
CA HIS A 472 12.78 12.83 0.72
C HIS A 472 11.64 11.83 0.95
N PRO A 473 10.73 12.07 1.93
CA PRO A 473 9.65 11.14 2.25
C PRO A 473 8.64 10.97 1.10
N GLU A 474 8.68 11.83 0.10
CA GLU A 474 7.91 11.76 -1.14
C GLU A 474 8.46 10.75 -2.16
N VAL A 475 9.71 10.29 -2.02
CA VAL A 475 10.34 9.37 -2.97
C VAL A 475 9.78 7.95 -2.79
N LEU A 476 9.42 7.32 -3.91
CA LEU A 476 8.91 5.96 -3.96
C LEU A 476 9.93 5.02 -4.62
N PHE A 477 9.80 3.73 -4.31
CA PHE A 477 10.67 2.68 -4.86
C PHE A 477 9.84 1.55 -5.45
N LEU A 478 10.05 1.22 -6.73
CA LEU A 478 9.48 0.06 -7.40
C LEU A 478 10.55 -1.04 -7.50
N ALA A 479 10.29 -2.21 -6.93
CA ALA A 479 11.18 -3.36 -7.04
C ALA A 479 10.92 -4.15 -8.32
N GLU A 480 11.95 -4.42 -9.11
CA GLU A 480 11.87 -5.52 -10.07
C GLU A 480 12.28 -6.83 -9.37
N ALA A 481 11.31 -7.55 -8.83
CA ALA A 481 11.59 -8.69 -7.96
C ALA A 481 10.82 -9.95 -8.39
N PHE A 482 11.31 -10.61 -9.42
CA PHE A 482 10.82 -11.94 -9.81
C PHE A 482 11.58 -13.02 -9.03
N THR A 483 11.13 -13.28 -7.81
CA THR A 483 11.82 -14.15 -6.85
C THR A 483 10.80 -14.86 -5.93
N ARG A 484 11.30 -15.59 -4.95
CA ARG A 484 10.46 -16.34 -4.00
C ARG A 484 9.61 -15.37 -3.15
N PRO A 485 8.38 -15.75 -2.77
CA PRO A 485 7.45 -14.90 -2.02
C PRO A 485 8.07 -14.28 -0.75
N GLY A 486 8.83 -15.03 0.03
CA GLY A 486 9.49 -14.52 1.23
C GLY A 486 10.49 -13.37 0.96
N MET A 487 11.21 -13.42 -0.18
CA MET A 487 12.12 -12.35 -0.57
C MET A 487 11.33 -11.13 -1.09
N MET A 488 10.26 -11.33 -1.85
CA MET A 488 9.39 -10.23 -2.31
C MET A 488 8.80 -9.48 -1.13
N ARG A 489 8.25 -10.20 -0.14
CA ARG A 489 7.75 -9.60 1.11
C ARG A 489 8.84 -8.86 1.88
N ALA A 490 10.03 -9.46 2.03
CA ALA A 490 11.15 -8.83 2.74
C ALA A 490 11.57 -7.50 2.09
N LEU A 491 11.59 -7.40 0.76
CA LEU A 491 11.85 -6.14 0.06
C LEU A 491 10.76 -5.10 0.35
N SER A 492 9.49 -5.50 0.36
CA SER A 492 8.38 -4.61 0.71
C SER A 492 8.49 -4.13 2.15
N TYR A 493 8.82 -5.01 3.11
CA TYR A 493 8.98 -4.65 4.52
C TYR A 493 10.08 -3.61 4.76
N VAL A 494 11.16 -3.64 3.99
CA VAL A 494 12.28 -2.70 4.16
C VAL A 494 12.11 -1.39 3.39
N GLY A 495 11.02 -1.23 2.63
CA GLY A 495 10.66 0.08 2.12
C GLY A 495 10.39 0.18 0.62
N PHE A 496 10.50 -0.91 -0.16
CA PHE A 496 10.01 -0.88 -1.53
C PHE A 496 8.49 -0.65 -1.52
N THR A 497 8.07 0.44 -2.15
CA THR A 497 6.70 0.91 -2.12
C THR A 497 5.80 0.05 -3.00
N GLN A 498 6.30 -0.32 -4.17
CA GLN A 498 5.63 -1.16 -5.17
C GLN A 498 6.57 -2.26 -5.65
N SER A 499 6.02 -3.32 -6.25
CA SER A 499 6.80 -4.41 -6.83
C SER A 499 6.20 -4.89 -8.14
N HIS A 500 7.06 -5.15 -9.14
CA HIS A 500 6.70 -6.08 -10.20
C HIS A 500 6.33 -7.43 -9.61
N CYS A 501 5.48 -8.18 -10.29
CA CYS A 501 4.90 -9.41 -9.78
C CYS A 501 4.62 -10.43 -10.87
N TYR A 502 4.14 -11.61 -10.48
CA TYR A 502 3.89 -12.73 -11.39
C TYR A 502 2.57 -12.64 -12.18
N PHE A 503 1.89 -11.50 -12.20
CA PHE A 503 0.68 -11.26 -12.99
C PHE A 503 0.79 -11.71 -14.46
N PRO A 504 1.89 -11.48 -15.22
CA PRO A 504 1.97 -11.91 -16.63
C PRO A 504 1.72 -13.39 -16.87
N TRP A 505 2.00 -14.25 -15.89
CA TRP A 505 1.87 -15.71 -15.98
C TRP A 505 0.58 -16.27 -15.33
N ARG A 506 -0.28 -15.45 -14.75
CA ARG A 506 -1.60 -15.84 -14.24
C ARG A 506 -2.61 -15.71 -15.36
N ASN A 507 -3.07 -16.82 -15.92
CA ASN A 507 -3.88 -16.82 -17.15
C ASN A 507 -5.20 -17.60 -17.03
N THR A 508 -5.33 -18.51 -16.06
CA THR A 508 -6.60 -19.18 -15.77
C THR A 508 -7.43 -18.39 -14.77
N LYS A 509 -8.73 -18.67 -14.73
CA LYS A 509 -9.67 -18.06 -13.80
C LYS A 509 -9.21 -18.26 -12.35
N GLU A 510 -8.91 -19.49 -11.97
CA GLU A 510 -8.52 -19.86 -10.62
C GLU A 510 -7.22 -19.17 -10.19
N GLU A 511 -6.21 -19.13 -11.09
CA GLU A 511 -4.94 -18.44 -10.82
C GLU A 511 -5.13 -16.92 -10.61
N LEU A 512 -6.05 -16.30 -11.37
CA LEU A 512 -6.33 -14.87 -11.27
C LEU A 512 -7.16 -14.54 -10.04
N GLU A 513 -8.17 -15.34 -9.72
CA GLU A 513 -9.01 -15.19 -8.51
C GLU A 513 -8.12 -15.25 -7.26
N GLU A 514 -7.34 -16.33 -7.09
CA GLU A 514 -6.40 -16.50 -5.99
C GLU A 514 -5.41 -15.32 -5.89
N TYR A 515 -4.89 -14.87 -7.04
CA TYR A 515 -3.91 -13.79 -7.08
C TYR A 515 -4.50 -12.41 -6.77
N PHE A 516 -5.74 -12.17 -7.16
CA PHE A 516 -6.46 -10.93 -6.84
C PHE A 516 -6.83 -10.89 -5.36
N GLU A 517 -7.27 -11.98 -4.77
CA GLU A 517 -7.54 -12.10 -3.34
C GLU A 517 -6.26 -11.89 -2.51
N GLU A 518 -5.12 -12.52 -2.89
CA GLU A 518 -3.84 -12.31 -2.24
C GLU A 518 -3.41 -10.84 -2.30
N THR A 519 -3.51 -10.21 -3.47
CA THR A 519 -3.04 -8.84 -3.70
C THR A 519 -3.92 -7.79 -3.01
N ASN A 520 -5.26 -8.00 -2.98
CA ASN A 520 -6.23 -7.03 -2.48
C ASN A 520 -6.76 -7.37 -1.06
N GLY A 521 -6.18 -8.36 -0.40
CA GLY A 521 -6.45 -8.71 0.99
C GLY A 521 -5.40 -8.16 1.95
N ASP A 522 -5.00 -8.99 2.93
CA ASP A 522 -3.96 -8.63 3.91
C ASP A 522 -2.62 -8.24 3.26
N GLY A 523 -2.34 -8.79 2.07
CA GLY A 523 -1.17 -8.44 1.26
C GLY A 523 -1.06 -6.96 0.93
N GLY A 524 -2.19 -6.29 0.72
CA GLY A 524 -2.28 -4.87 0.42
C GLY A 524 -1.69 -3.96 1.52
N PHE A 525 -1.60 -4.43 2.77
CA PHE A 525 -0.98 -3.66 3.85
C PHE A 525 0.55 -3.69 3.89
N TYR A 526 1.20 -4.46 3.02
CA TYR A 526 2.67 -4.51 3.01
C TYR A 526 3.29 -4.63 1.62
N GLN A 527 2.56 -5.12 0.60
CA GLN A 527 3.09 -5.34 -0.75
C GLN A 527 2.13 -4.84 -1.82
N HIS A 528 2.41 -3.70 -2.41
CA HIS A 528 1.64 -3.16 -3.53
C HIS A 528 2.17 -3.73 -4.85
N ASN A 529 1.45 -4.69 -5.41
CA ASN A 529 1.81 -5.33 -6.68
C ASN A 529 1.38 -4.47 -7.87
N THR A 530 2.35 -4.08 -8.71
CA THR A 530 2.09 -3.36 -9.97
C THR A 530 1.91 -4.37 -11.10
N PHE A 531 0.75 -4.36 -11.76
CA PHE A 531 0.43 -5.31 -12.81
C PHE A 531 0.93 -4.83 -14.18
N TRP A 532 1.93 -5.53 -14.71
CA TRP A 532 2.48 -5.29 -16.02
C TRP A 532 2.13 -6.45 -16.94
N PRO A 533 1.33 -6.27 -18.02
CA PRO A 533 1.06 -7.33 -18.99
C PRO A 533 2.32 -7.80 -19.72
N THR A 534 3.25 -6.87 -19.98
CA THR A 534 4.53 -7.13 -20.65
C THR A 534 5.59 -6.12 -20.20
N THR A 535 6.85 -6.50 -20.36
CA THR A 535 8.04 -5.64 -20.20
C THR A 535 9.01 -5.95 -21.32
N PRO A 536 10.11 -5.21 -21.49
CA PRO A 536 11.14 -5.58 -22.46
C PRO A 536 11.66 -7.02 -22.32
N ASP A 537 11.65 -7.55 -21.09
CA ASP A 537 12.14 -8.90 -20.75
C ASP A 537 11.05 -9.98 -20.67
N ILE A 538 9.79 -9.59 -20.74
CA ILE A 538 8.65 -10.48 -20.52
C ILE A 538 7.63 -10.29 -21.65
N LEU A 539 7.52 -11.30 -22.49
CA LEU A 539 6.44 -11.47 -23.46
C LEU A 539 5.98 -12.92 -23.39
N THR A 540 4.88 -13.14 -22.68
CA THR A 540 4.36 -14.49 -22.43
C THR A 540 3.71 -15.11 -23.67
N ALA A 541 3.55 -16.44 -23.67
CA ALA A 541 2.83 -17.15 -24.71
C ALA A 541 1.41 -16.63 -24.92
N TYR A 542 0.74 -16.22 -23.81
CA TYR A 542 -0.61 -15.69 -23.89
C TYR A 542 -0.69 -14.46 -24.82
N LEU A 543 0.17 -13.46 -24.64
CA LEU A 543 0.18 -12.27 -25.52
C LEU A 543 0.64 -12.57 -26.93
N ARG A 544 1.67 -13.44 -27.06
CA ARG A 544 2.16 -13.88 -28.38
C ARG A 544 1.07 -14.51 -29.23
N ASP A 545 0.24 -15.39 -28.64
CA ASP A 545 -0.68 -16.25 -29.37
C ASP A 545 -2.08 -15.63 -29.57
N ASN A 546 -2.50 -14.73 -28.67
CA ASN A 546 -3.86 -14.17 -28.67
C ASN A 546 -3.99 -12.78 -29.32
N GLY A 547 -2.91 -12.22 -29.86
CA GLY A 547 -2.93 -10.98 -30.64
C GLY A 547 -3.63 -9.81 -29.95
N ILE A 548 -4.47 -9.07 -30.68
CA ILE A 548 -5.17 -7.86 -30.18
C ILE A 548 -6.13 -8.20 -29.02
N ALA A 549 -6.86 -9.30 -29.10
CA ALA A 549 -7.77 -9.70 -28.04
C ALA A 549 -7.02 -10.02 -26.74
N GLY A 550 -5.89 -10.73 -26.81
CA GLY A 550 -5.06 -11.01 -25.66
C GLY A 550 -4.47 -9.76 -25.00
N HIS A 551 -4.06 -8.77 -25.81
CA HIS A 551 -3.59 -7.48 -25.28
C HIS A 551 -4.73 -6.71 -24.59
N ALA A 552 -5.92 -6.67 -25.21
CA ALA A 552 -7.08 -6.02 -24.61
C ALA A 552 -7.49 -6.69 -23.27
N VAL A 553 -7.60 -8.01 -23.25
CA VAL A 553 -7.91 -8.79 -22.03
C VAL A 553 -6.91 -8.49 -20.91
N ARG A 554 -5.61 -8.57 -21.22
CA ARG A 554 -4.56 -8.34 -20.21
C ARG A 554 -4.49 -6.89 -19.72
N ALA A 555 -4.83 -5.91 -20.59
CA ALA A 555 -4.93 -4.51 -20.21
C ALA A 555 -6.08 -4.30 -19.21
N VAL A 556 -7.29 -4.83 -19.50
CA VAL A 556 -8.44 -4.74 -18.58
C VAL A 556 -8.13 -5.40 -17.23
N LEU A 557 -7.60 -6.62 -17.24
CA LEU A 557 -7.23 -7.33 -16.01
C LEU A 557 -6.17 -6.58 -15.20
N ALA A 558 -5.16 -6.00 -15.84
CA ALA A 558 -4.12 -5.24 -15.16
C ALA A 558 -4.66 -3.93 -14.57
N ALA A 559 -5.38 -3.16 -15.38
CA ALA A 559 -5.87 -1.84 -15.01
C ALA A 559 -6.98 -1.91 -13.95
N MET A 560 -7.85 -2.91 -13.99
CA MET A 560 -8.98 -3.05 -13.06
C MET A 560 -8.67 -3.97 -11.88
N GLY A 561 -7.76 -4.94 -12.03
CA GLY A 561 -7.39 -5.91 -10.99
C GLY A 561 -6.42 -5.36 -9.93
N SER A 562 -5.68 -4.29 -10.25
CA SER A 562 -4.77 -3.63 -9.31
C SER A 562 -4.88 -2.11 -9.36
N PRO A 563 -4.75 -1.40 -8.25
CA PRO A 563 -4.60 0.05 -8.22
C PRO A 563 -3.33 0.54 -8.92
N SER A 564 -2.30 -0.29 -9.07
CA SER A 564 -1.08 0.05 -9.81
C SER A 564 -0.88 -0.89 -11.00
N TRP A 565 -0.75 -0.32 -12.19
CA TRP A 565 -0.52 -1.06 -13.41
C TRP A 565 0.37 -0.29 -14.37
N GLY A 566 0.90 -0.96 -15.40
CA GLY A 566 1.74 -0.28 -16.37
C GLY A 566 1.93 -1.06 -17.66
N ILE A 567 2.40 -0.35 -18.70
CA ILE A 567 2.77 -0.91 -19.99
C ILE A 567 4.18 -0.50 -20.41
N TYR A 568 4.80 -1.35 -21.21
CA TYR A 568 5.97 -1.02 -22.01
C TYR A 568 5.48 -0.55 -23.39
N ASN A 569 6.00 0.59 -23.87
CA ASN A 569 5.57 1.19 -25.12
C ASN A 569 5.73 0.24 -26.33
N GLY A 570 4.78 0.29 -27.25
CA GLY A 570 4.59 -0.72 -28.30
C GLY A 570 3.53 -1.77 -27.92
N TYR A 571 3.09 -1.81 -26.66
CA TYR A 571 1.93 -2.61 -26.23
C TYR A 571 0.66 -2.15 -26.93
N GLU A 572 0.47 -0.85 -27.06
CA GLU A 572 -0.61 -0.22 -27.80
C GLU A 572 -0.60 -0.53 -29.30
N LEU A 573 0.57 -0.89 -29.85
CA LEU A 573 0.78 -1.34 -31.24
C LEU A 573 0.71 -2.85 -31.41
N ILE A 574 0.41 -3.61 -30.34
CA ILE A 574 0.37 -5.10 -30.36
C ILE A 574 1.72 -5.70 -30.75
N GLU A 575 2.83 -5.15 -30.22
CA GLU A 575 4.17 -5.74 -30.41
C GLU A 575 4.26 -7.08 -29.70
N ASN A 576 3.96 -8.20 -30.38
CA ASN A 576 3.85 -9.54 -29.81
C ASN A 576 4.82 -10.57 -30.41
N LYS A 577 5.87 -10.12 -31.07
CA LYS A 577 6.85 -11.04 -31.65
C LYS A 577 7.89 -11.46 -30.60
N GLN A 578 7.81 -12.73 -30.21
CA GLN A 578 8.69 -13.33 -29.23
C GLN A 578 10.02 -13.76 -29.85
N ARG A 579 11.11 -13.57 -29.12
CA ARG A 579 12.43 -14.12 -29.47
C ARG A 579 12.37 -15.66 -29.39
N PRO A 580 12.83 -16.38 -30.44
CA PRO A 580 12.74 -17.85 -30.47
C PRO A 580 13.43 -18.49 -29.24
N GLY A 581 12.66 -19.27 -28.47
CA GLY A 581 13.13 -19.99 -27.29
C GLY A 581 13.26 -19.15 -26.02
N PHE A 582 12.75 -17.90 -26.02
CA PHE A 582 12.77 -17.02 -24.85
C PHE A 582 11.41 -16.29 -24.73
N GLU A 583 10.98 -16.00 -23.51
CA GLU A 583 9.80 -15.15 -23.25
C GLU A 583 10.17 -13.65 -23.27
N GLU A 584 10.98 -13.25 -24.22
CA GLU A 584 11.44 -11.87 -24.46
C GLU A 584 10.97 -11.40 -25.84
N GLN A 585 10.78 -10.12 -26.04
CA GLN A 585 10.52 -9.59 -27.38
C GLN A 585 11.76 -9.76 -28.27
N ILE A 586 11.53 -10.07 -29.56
CA ILE A 586 12.59 -9.99 -30.57
C ILE A 586 12.89 -8.51 -30.87
N ASP A 587 14.11 -8.22 -31.28
CA ASP A 587 14.60 -6.86 -31.56
C ASP A 587 14.31 -5.91 -30.37
N ASN A 588 14.64 -6.40 -29.17
CA ASN A 588 14.37 -5.76 -27.90
C ASN A 588 15.17 -4.46 -27.76
N GLU A 589 14.51 -3.39 -27.32
CA GLU A 589 15.14 -2.06 -27.09
C GLU A 589 16.27 -2.05 -26.06
N LYS A 590 16.40 -3.10 -25.25
CA LYS A 590 17.61 -3.30 -24.42
C LYS A 590 18.89 -3.36 -25.28
N TYR A 591 18.79 -3.80 -26.53
CA TYR A 591 19.95 -4.04 -27.39
C TYR A 591 19.90 -3.27 -28.71
N GLU A 592 18.76 -2.64 -29.03
CA GLU A 592 18.50 -1.99 -30.30
C GLU A 592 17.79 -0.65 -30.13
N VAL A 593 17.75 0.13 -31.20
CA VAL A 593 16.89 1.31 -31.32
C VAL A 593 15.71 0.92 -32.22
N LYS A 594 14.49 1.16 -31.77
CA LYS A 594 13.27 0.91 -32.56
C LYS A 594 12.75 2.20 -33.17
N VAL A 595 12.30 2.12 -34.42
CA VAL A 595 11.51 3.15 -35.08
C VAL A 595 10.08 2.65 -35.16
N ARG A 596 9.15 3.32 -34.49
CA ARG A 596 7.72 2.97 -34.46
C ARG A 596 6.89 3.92 -35.29
N ASP A 597 5.87 3.38 -35.93
CA ASP A 597 4.81 4.14 -36.64
C ASP A 597 3.62 4.31 -35.67
N TRP A 598 3.63 5.42 -34.94
CA TRP A 598 2.60 5.71 -33.95
C TRP A 598 1.25 6.03 -34.57
N ASP A 599 1.21 6.54 -35.80
CA ASP A 599 -0.03 6.82 -36.52
C ASP A 599 -0.84 5.55 -36.83
N SER A 600 -0.19 4.39 -36.76
CA SER A 600 -0.86 3.10 -36.95
C SER A 600 -1.71 2.64 -35.74
N THR A 601 -1.57 3.23 -34.55
CA THR A 601 -2.32 2.87 -33.34
C THR A 601 -3.83 3.04 -33.51
N GLU A 602 -4.27 4.09 -34.19
CA GLU A 602 -5.71 4.33 -34.49
C GLU A 602 -6.35 3.22 -35.31
N LYS A 603 -5.57 2.55 -36.16
CA LYS A 603 -6.09 1.55 -37.07
C LYS A 603 -5.93 0.12 -36.63
N TYR A 604 -4.87 -0.19 -35.89
CA TYR A 604 -4.45 -1.56 -35.59
C TYR A 604 -4.17 -1.80 -34.10
N GLY A 605 -4.21 -0.76 -33.29
CA GLY A 605 -3.82 -0.82 -31.89
C GLY A 605 -5.00 -0.77 -30.93
N ILE A 606 -4.67 -0.60 -29.65
CA ILE A 606 -5.60 -0.53 -28.52
C ILE A 606 -5.44 0.75 -27.68
N ALA A 607 -4.85 1.81 -28.22
CA ALA A 607 -4.61 3.06 -27.49
C ALA A 607 -5.91 3.68 -26.93
N GLU A 608 -7.03 3.63 -27.69
CA GLU A 608 -8.34 4.09 -27.19
C GLU A 608 -8.80 3.30 -25.96
N LEU A 609 -8.61 1.97 -25.94
CA LEU A 609 -8.96 1.15 -24.79
C LEU A 609 -8.11 1.54 -23.58
N LEU A 610 -6.79 1.73 -23.73
CA LEU A 610 -5.89 2.13 -22.63
C LEU A 610 -6.29 3.48 -22.07
N THR A 611 -6.62 4.44 -22.93
CA THR A 611 -7.13 5.76 -22.55
C THR A 611 -8.43 5.65 -21.76
N SER A 612 -9.38 4.82 -22.21
CA SER A 612 -10.65 4.58 -21.53
C SER A 612 -10.43 3.95 -20.16
N LEU A 613 -9.56 2.93 -20.05
CA LEU A 613 -9.23 2.29 -18.79
C LEU A 613 -8.62 3.27 -17.77
N ASN A 614 -7.67 4.10 -18.21
CA ASN A 614 -7.07 5.11 -17.33
C ASN A 614 -8.11 6.17 -16.91
N LYS A 615 -9.00 6.59 -17.81
CA LYS A 615 -10.09 7.53 -17.49
C LYS A 615 -11.06 6.94 -16.45
N ILE A 616 -11.47 5.67 -16.61
CA ILE A 616 -12.31 4.97 -15.62
C ILE A 616 -11.62 4.98 -14.25
N ARG A 617 -10.36 4.60 -14.19
CA ARG A 617 -9.56 4.57 -12.96
C ARG A 617 -9.47 5.93 -12.27
N ASP A 618 -9.27 6.99 -13.03
CA ASP A 618 -9.20 8.36 -12.48
C ASP A 618 -10.56 8.85 -11.98
N THR A 619 -11.65 8.42 -12.63
CA THR A 619 -13.01 8.84 -12.27
C THR A 619 -13.53 8.11 -11.05
N HIS A 620 -13.20 6.80 -10.88
CA HIS A 620 -13.79 5.93 -9.88
C HIS A 620 -12.87 5.68 -8.67
N PRO A 621 -13.20 6.22 -7.48
CA PRO A 621 -12.49 5.92 -6.23
C PRO A 621 -12.35 4.42 -5.93
N ALA A 622 -13.31 3.60 -6.36
CA ALA A 622 -13.26 2.14 -6.22
C ALA A 622 -12.01 1.50 -6.85
N CYS A 623 -11.41 2.12 -7.85
CA CYS A 623 -10.20 1.63 -8.50
C CYS A 623 -8.89 1.93 -7.75
N ARG A 624 -8.94 2.64 -6.60
CA ARG A 624 -7.74 3.23 -5.96
C ARG A 624 -7.22 2.47 -4.76
N SER A 625 -7.97 1.52 -4.18
CA SER A 625 -7.59 0.81 -2.95
C SER A 625 -7.20 -0.64 -3.20
N TYR A 626 -6.24 -1.16 -2.43
CA TYR A 626 -5.90 -2.59 -2.36
C TYR A 626 -6.80 -3.41 -1.41
N HIS A 627 -7.89 -2.82 -0.87
CA HIS A 627 -8.68 -3.46 0.19
C HIS A 627 -10.16 -3.59 -0.14
N ASN A 628 -10.54 -3.47 -1.41
CA ASN A 628 -11.94 -3.35 -1.81
C ASN A 628 -12.33 -4.19 -3.04
N LEU A 629 -11.54 -5.19 -3.41
CA LEU A 629 -11.85 -6.11 -4.50
C LEU A 629 -12.51 -7.38 -3.94
N HIS A 630 -13.61 -7.80 -4.58
CA HIS A 630 -14.38 -9.00 -4.26
C HIS A 630 -14.58 -9.83 -5.52
N ILE A 631 -14.20 -11.09 -5.48
CA ILE A 631 -14.46 -12.03 -6.58
C ILE A 631 -15.95 -12.32 -6.66
N LEU A 632 -16.51 -12.27 -7.86
CA LEU A 632 -17.89 -12.65 -8.15
C LEU A 632 -17.92 -14.03 -8.80
N PRO A 633 -18.73 -14.97 -8.31
CA PRO A 633 -18.85 -16.27 -8.94
C PRO A 633 -19.41 -16.16 -10.37
N SER A 634 -18.85 -16.96 -11.29
CA SER A 634 -19.32 -17.10 -12.66
C SER A 634 -19.27 -18.55 -13.09
N ASP A 635 -20.26 -19.00 -13.89
CA ASP A 635 -20.44 -20.42 -14.24
C ASP A 635 -19.39 -20.94 -15.22
N ASP A 636 -18.88 -20.08 -16.11
CA ASP A 636 -17.95 -20.47 -17.16
C ASP A 636 -16.49 -20.28 -16.72
N ALA A 637 -15.64 -21.28 -16.90
CA ALA A 637 -14.22 -21.23 -16.55
C ALA A 637 -13.40 -20.24 -17.42
N GLY A 638 -13.90 -19.85 -18.57
CA GLY A 638 -13.29 -18.85 -19.46
C GLY A 638 -13.69 -17.41 -19.09
N VAL A 639 -14.54 -17.21 -18.07
CA VAL A 639 -15.03 -15.88 -17.65
C VAL A 639 -14.69 -15.63 -16.20
N ILE A 640 -13.91 -14.58 -15.94
CA ILE A 640 -13.67 -14.05 -14.59
C ILE A 640 -14.54 -12.82 -14.34
N ALA A 641 -15.06 -12.68 -13.12
CA ALA A 641 -15.80 -11.51 -12.70
C ALA A 641 -15.37 -11.07 -11.30
N PHE A 642 -15.28 -9.78 -11.07
CA PHE A 642 -14.98 -9.20 -9.76
C PHE A 642 -15.60 -7.81 -9.61
N LEU A 643 -15.78 -7.39 -8.37
CA LEU A 643 -16.35 -6.10 -8.00
C LEU A 643 -15.35 -5.35 -7.11
N ARG A 644 -15.27 -4.02 -7.33
CA ARG A 644 -14.60 -3.08 -6.42
C ARG A 644 -15.64 -2.10 -5.88
N GLN A 645 -15.62 -1.86 -4.57
CA GLN A 645 -16.53 -0.89 -3.97
C GLN A 645 -15.84 -0.02 -2.93
N THR A 646 -16.10 1.28 -3.02
CA THR A 646 -15.73 2.26 -1.98
C THR A 646 -17.01 2.80 -1.35
N PRO A 647 -17.21 2.64 -0.03
CA PRO A 647 -18.38 3.14 0.68
C PRO A 647 -18.55 4.65 0.57
N ALA A 648 -19.79 5.14 0.69
CA ALA A 648 -20.19 6.54 0.49
C ALA A 648 -19.38 7.54 1.35
N GLU A 649 -19.10 7.19 2.59
CA GLU A 649 -18.34 8.00 3.55
C GLU A 649 -16.86 8.18 3.16
N LEU A 650 -16.34 7.33 2.26
CA LEU A 650 -14.94 7.31 1.84
C LEU A 650 -14.70 7.90 0.45
N THR A 651 -15.75 8.08 -0.36
CA THR A 651 -15.60 8.61 -1.73
C THR A 651 -15.41 10.13 -1.79
N GLY A 652 -15.75 10.83 -0.71
CA GLY A 652 -15.83 12.30 -0.69
C GLY A 652 -17.04 12.89 -1.44
N THR A 653 -17.80 12.05 -2.15
CA THR A 653 -19.03 12.45 -2.88
C THR A 653 -20.31 12.24 -2.05
N GLY A 654 -20.21 11.47 -0.96
CA GLY A 654 -21.36 11.03 -0.17
C GLY A 654 -22.21 9.92 -0.84
N LYS A 655 -21.70 9.33 -1.91
CA LYS A 655 -22.29 8.18 -2.61
C LYS A 655 -21.27 7.06 -2.72
N ALA A 656 -21.71 5.83 -2.56
CA ALA A 656 -20.86 4.68 -2.80
C ALA A 656 -20.41 4.63 -4.28
N ASP A 657 -19.18 4.19 -4.52
CA ASP A 657 -18.67 3.99 -5.86
C ASP A 657 -18.41 2.51 -6.09
N THR A 658 -19.01 1.94 -7.13
CA THR A 658 -18.95 0.50 -7.42
C THR A 658 -18.62 0.27 -8.87
N VAL A 659 -17.58 -0.54 -9.12
CA VAL A 659 -17.13 -0.96 -10.45
C VAL A 659 -17.18 -2.49 -10.50
N ILE A 660 -17.91 -3.05 -11.46
CA ILE A 660 -17.99 -4.50 -11.71
C ILE A 660 -17.28 -4.80 -13.02
N VAL A 661 -16.37 -5.76 -13.01
CA VAL A 661 -15.53 -6.10 -14.16
C VAL A 661 -15.76 -7.55 -14.53
N ILE A 662 -16.04 -7.80 -15.80
CA ILE A 662 -16.24 -9.14 -16.35
C ILE A 662 -15.33 -9.29 -17.58
N VAL A 663 -14.53 -10.35 -17.65
CA VAL A 663 -13.54 -10.54 -18.69
C VAL A 663 -13.59 -11.95 -19.26
N ASN A 664 -13.61 -12.06 -20.59
CA ASN A 664 -13.36 -13.32 -21.30
C ASN A 664 -11.86 -13.59 -21.35
N LEU A 665 -11.39 -14.66 -20.76
CA LEU A 665 -9.97 -15.05 -20.69
C LEU A 665 -9.47 -15.75 -21.96
N ASP A 666 -10.36 -16.17 -22.86
CA ASP A 666 -10.01 -16.85 -24.11
C ASP A 666 -9.89 -15.84 -25.27
N GLY A 667 -8.68 -15.69 -25.80
CA GLY A 667 -8.43 -14.80 -26.93
C GLY A 667 -8.92 -15.31 -28.29
N HIS A 668 -9.51 -16.50 -28.37
CA HIS A 668 -9.92 -17.15 -29.61
C HIS A 668 -11.40 -17.51 -29.68
N ASN A 669 -12.05 -17.77 -28.56
CA ASN A 669 -13.44 -18.25 -28.52
C ASN A 669 -14.34 -17.28 -27.73
N ALA A 670 -15.61 -17.20 -28.14
CA ALA A 670 -16.65 -16.52 -27.38
C ALA A 670 -17.08 -17.38 -26.19
N HIS A 671 -17.32 -16.73 -25.07
CA HIS A 671 -17.82 -17.36 -23.85
C HIS A 671 -19.11 -16.68 -23.39
N GLN A 672 -19.99 -17.50 -22.80
CA GLN A 672 -21.25 -17.07 -22.20
C GLN A 672 -21.30 -17.60 -20.77
N SER A 673 -21.68 -16.75 -19.82
CA SER A 673 -21.74 -17.13 -18.41
C SER A 673 -22.92 -16.48 -17.70
N ILE A 674 -23.30 -17.06 -16.57
CA ILE A 674 -24.06 -16.34 -15.55
C ILE A 674 -23.06 -15.83 -14.51
N VAL A 675 -23.13 -14.55 -14.18
CA VAL A 675 -22.39 -13.92 -13.09
C VAL A 675 -23.34 -13.72 -11.92
N HIS A 676 -22.97 -14.18 -10.73
CA HIS A 676 -23.79 -14.12 -9.53
C HIS A 676 -23.36 -12.95 -8.64
N VAL A 677 -24.32 -12.12 -8.19
CA VAL A 677 -24.05 -10.97 -7.33
C VAL A 677 -25.04 -10.96 -6.15
N GLU A 678 -24.53 -11.19 -4.94
CA GLU A 678 -25.30 -11.01 -3.71
C GLU A 678 -25.47 -9.52 -3.41
N LEU A 679 -26.50 -8.90 -4.02
CA LEU A 679 -26.72 -7.46 -3.95
C LEU A 679 -26.73 -6.91 -2.51
N GLY A 680 -27.26 -7.69 -1.56
CA GLY A 680 -27.34 -7.32 -0.15
C GLY A 680 -25.99 -7.16 0.53
N ASP A 681 -24.99 -7.95 0.14
CA ASP A 681 -23.63 -7.92 0.70
C ASP A 681 -22.92 -6.60 0.36
N PHE A 682 -23.32 -5.97 -0.75
CA PHE A 682 -22.81 -4.68 -1.22
C PHE A 682 -23.72 -3.49 -0.90
N GLY A 683 -24.74 -3.70 -0.06
CA GLY A 683 -25.64 -2.64 0.36
C GLY A 683 -26.69 -2.22 -0.68
N PHE A 684 -26.85 -2.99 -1.77
CA PHE A 684 -27.86 -2.72 -2.78
C PHE A 684 -29.23 -3.30 -2.40
N ALA A 685 -30.29 -2.67 -2.91
CA ALA A 685 -31.64 -3.17 -2.75
C ALA A 685 -31.82 -4.54 -3.46
N THR A 686 -32.41 -5.52 -2.75
CA THR A 686 -32.60 -6.88 -3.29
C THR A 686 -33.98 -7.08 -3.96
N ASP A 687 -34.85 -6.09 -3.86
CA ASP A 687 -36.23 -6.12 -4.38
C ASP A 687 -36.40 -5.40 -5.73
N LYS A 688 -35.35 -4.79 -6.25
CA LYS A 688 -35.33 -4.11 -7.55
C LYS A 688 -34.00 -4.36 -8.30
N PRO A 689 -34.04 -4.31 -9.64
CA PRO A 689 -32.80 -4.42 -10.42
C PRO A 689 -31.81 -3.28 -10.12
N LEU A 690 -30.52 -3.60 -10.15
CA LEU A 690 -29.42 -2.66 -10.11
C LEU A 690 -29.17 -2.14 -11.53
N LYS A 691 -29.24 -0.83 -11.73
CA LYS A 691 -28.88 -0.20 -13.01
C LYS A 691 -27.38 -0.05 -13.12
N VAL A 692 -26.82 -0.52 -14.21
CA VAL A 692 -25.37 -0.44 -14.46
C VAL A 692 -25.10 0.11 -15.85
N HIS A 693 -24.04 0.91 -15.97
CA HIS A 693 -23.53 1.49 -17.22
C HIS A 693 -22.19 0.85 -17.56
N ASP A 694 -22.01 0.41 -18.80
CA ASP A 694 -20.75 -0.12 -19.28
C ASP A 694 -19.88 1.01 -19.84
N GLU A 695 -18.84 1.35 -19.13
CA GLU A 695 -17.91 2.43 -19.44
C GLU A 695 -17.10 2.18 -20.75
N LEU A 696 -16.98 0.91 -21.18
CA LEU A 696 -16.27 0.58 -22.41
C LEU A 696 -17.16 0.68 -23.67
N THR A 697 -18.44 0.33 -23.54
CA THR A 697 -19.34 0.25 -24.70
C THR A 697 -20.44 1.32 -24.70
N GLY A 698 -20.62 2.03 -23.59
CA GLY A 698 -21.68 3.02 -23.40
C GLY A 698 -23.11 2.42 -23.33
N ARG A 699 -23.23 1.13 -23.02
CA ARG A 699 -24.53 0.43 -22.92
C ARG A 699 -24.99 0.36 -21.47
N ASP A 700 -26.30 0.45 -21.28
CA ASP A 700 -26.94 0.30 -19.97
C ASP A 700 -27.54 -1.10 -19.81
N PHE A 701 -27.46 -1.65 -18.61
CA PHE A 701 -28.03 -2.95 -18.24
C PHE A 701 -28.76 -2.87 -16.91
N GLU A 702 -29.67 -3.84 -16.70
CA GLU A 702 -30.30 -4.10 -15.41
C GLU A 702 -29.81 -5.43 -14.84
N TRP A 703 -29.21 -5.41 -13.65
CA TRP A 703 -28.60 -6.55 -12.98
C TRP A 703 -29.41 -6.98 -11.74
N GLY A 704 -29.43 -8.29 -11.49
CA GLY A 704 -30.01 -8.90 -10.30
C GLY A 704 -29.00 -9.82 -9.63
N TYR A 705 -29.49 -10.92 -9.03
CA TYR A 705 -28.65 -11.97 -8.51
C TYR A 705 -27.94 -12.74 -9.65
N ASP A 706 -28.69 -13.20 -10.65
CA ASP A 706 -28.18 -13.93 -11.82
C ASP A 706 -28.12 -13.03 -13.05
N ASN A 707 -26.94 -12.86 -13.63
CA ASN A 707 -26.71 -11.92 -14.72
C ASN A 707 -26.03 -12.61 -15.90
N TYR A 708 -26.74 -12.72 -17.02
CA TYR A 708 -26.21 -13.31 -18.24
C TYR A 708 -25.25 -12.35 -18.94
N VAL A 709 -24.07 -12.86 -19.30
CA VAL A 709 -23.05 -12.14 -20.07
C VAL A 709 -22.63 -12.97 -21.28
N SER A 710 -22.25 -12.29 -22.38
CA SER A 710 -21.73 -12.89 -23.60
C SER A 710 -20.60 -12.04 -24.13
N LEU A 711 -19.39 -12.58 -24.10
CA LEU A 711 -18.14 -11.89 -24.47
C LEU A 711 -17.44 -12.65 -25.61
N ALA A 712 -16.81 -11.91 -26.51
CA ALA A 712 -16.14 -12.49 -27.67
C ALA A 712 -14.86 -11.73 -28.05
N PRO A 713 -13.78 -12.41 -28.46
CA PRO A 713 -12.50 -11.77 -28.83
C PRO A 713 -12.58 -10.77 -29.99
N TRP A 714 -13.57 -10.93 -30.86
CA TRP A 714 -13.81 -10.07 -32.04
C TRP A 714 -14.89 -9.00 -31.83
N ALA A 715 -15.42 -8.88 -30.60
CA ALA A 715 -16.39 -7.88 -30.20
C ALA A 715 -15.99 -7.29 -28.85
N ASP A 716 -16.78 -7.52 -27.79
CA ASP A 716 -16.45 -7.06 -26.44
C ASP A 716 -15.68 -8.16 -25.70
N VAL A 717 -14.41 -7.95 -25.40
CA VAL A 717 -13.60 -8.88 -24.60
C VAL A 717 -13.93 -8.80 -23.11
N ALA A 718 -14.47 -7.66 -22.69
CA ALA A 718 -14.80 -7.37 -21.30
C ALA A 718 -15.95 -6.36 -21.19
N HIS A 719 -16.58 -6.33 -20.02
CA HIS A 719 -17.42 -5.22 -19.55
C HIS A 719 -16.79 -4.61 -18.29
N VAL A 720 -16.84 -3.28 -18.20
CA VAL A 720 -16.50 -2.51 -17.00
C VAL A 720 -17.74 -1.69 -16.64
N LEU A 721 -18.51 -2.21 -15.69
CA LEU A 721 -19.81 -1.67 -15.34
C LEU A 721 -19.71 -0.78 -14.10
N THR A 722 -20.32 0.38 -14.15
CA THR A 722 -20.48 1.29 -13.00
C THR A 722 -21.95 1.33 -12.58
N VAL A 723 -22.20 1.45 -11.27
CA VAL A 723 -23.56 1.52 -10.76
C VAL A 723 -24.12 2.92 -10.98
N VAL A 724 -25.30 2.98 -11.62
CA VAL A 724 -26.05 4.23 -11.82
C VAL A 724 -27.09 4.34 -10.70
N GLU A 725 -26.87 5.27 -9.78
CA GLU A 725 -27.88 5.60 -8.77
C GLU A 725 -29.00 6.48 -9.37
N ASP A 726 -30.26 6.16 -9.01
CA ASP A 726 -31.45 6.95 -9.40
C ASP A 726 -31.46 8.35 -8.78
#